data_2d38e652f733e46ff3aa003e5f57f3b4
#
_entry.id   2d38e652f733e46ff3aa003e5f57f3b4
#
_cell.length_a   1.000
_cell.length_b   1.000
_cell.length_c   1.000
_cell.angle_alpha   90.00
_cell.angle_beta   90.00
_cell.angle_gamma   90.00
#
_symmetry.space_group_name_H-M   'P 1'
#
loop_
_entity.id
_entity.type
_entity.pdbx_description
1 polymer ?
#
loop_
_entity_poly.entity_id
_entity_poly.type
_entity_poly.pdbx_seq_one_letter_code
_entity_poly.pdbx_strand_id
1 'polypeptide(L)'
;MRDIEPKLLDDLTAAPALKWAREWSDATEARLDSSALRKRIRAALDSDDRIPFVTRRGEYLYNFWRDAEHERGLWRRTTLSSFLAEHTDWETLLDVDALAEDEDEDWVYKGATVLPLSWDRALIRLSRGGADAVMVREFDLETRTFVDPAEGGFTIDEAKTNVSWVDRDTILVGTDEGPGTVTNSGYPMQVARWTRGGDKSVIFTGEPDDVAVGAGYDVVDRRTVVTRALDFYTSRTWVDGEFLDVPDDCDAIPHRKWLFIQPRTEFAGVPAGALGVIGLDAFQQGARDFTVLEQDATVESLAFTENALLITCLVDVATSISRVALGTWERTELTLPAAASAHVVAASPLAGDEFWVAASSFTTPTTLLRGDASGALTEAKHAPAHFDTSGLETRQHWVTSADGTRLPYFITGDFSGGPRPTLVGGYGGFEVSLTPAFSNVRGIAWLEQGGFYVQPNLRGGGEFGPEWHSQVVKTNRHKVWEDHKAVLEDVVARGYAAPAQIAIRGGSNGGLLTSGALVQYPECFGAAVIQVPLTDMLRYHTLSAGASWMAEYGDPDNPEERAAIATWSPLHNVRPREEVAYPPALVTTSTRDDRVHPAHARTFALALWRAGQPVDYFENTAGGHAGAADNAQVSRVEALIYLWINDKIGTPLA
;
A
#
# COMPACT_ATOMS: atom_id res chain seq x y z
N MET A 1 -12.00 25.79 -20.41
CA MET A 1 -10.79 26.55 -20.78
C MET A 1 -9.62 25.97 -19.97
N ARG A 2 -8.65 25.32 -20.64
CA ARG A 2 -7.59 24.55 -19.94
C ARG A 2 -6.50 25.40 -19.29
N ASP A 3 -6.34 26.64 -19.72
CA ASP A 3 -5.33 27.54 -19.14
C ASP A 3 -5.84 28.20 -17.85
N ILE A 4 -5.06 28.08 -16.79
CA ILE A 4 -5.36 28.60 -15.46
C ILE A 4 -4.04 29.00 -14.77
N GLU A 5 -4.08 29.92 -13.82
CA GLU A 5 -2.90 30.27 -13.04
C GLU A 5 -2.50 29.08 -12.14
N PRO A 6 -1.23 28.58 -12.23
CA PRO A 6 -0.81 27.37 -11.50
C PRO A 6 -1.05 27.43 -10.00
N LYS A 7 -0.85 28.61 -9.37
CA LYS A 7 -1.06 28.82 -7.94
C LYS A 7 -2.49 28.52 -7.47
N LEU A 8 -3.50 28.67 -8.36
CA LEU A 8 -4.89 28.34 -8.03
C LEU A 8 -5.10 26.82 -7.91
N LEU A 9 -4.23 26.01 -8.52
CA LEU A 9 -4.30 24.54 -8.48
C LEU A 9 -3.79 23.94 -7.17
N ASP A 10 -3.11 24.74 -6.34
CA ASP A 10 -2.66 24.33 -5.00
C ASP A 10 -3.82 24.33 -3.98
N ASP A 11 -4.90 25.06 -4.22
CA ASP A 11 -6.06 25.04 -3.36
C ASP A 11 -7.02 23.92 -3.79
N LEU A 12 -7.20 22.92 -2.90
CA LEU A 12 -8.05 21.76 -3.16
C LEU A 12 -9.54 22.12 -3.30
N THR A 13 -9.97 23.20 -2.65
CA THR A 13 -11.37 23.62 -2.52
C THR A 13 -11.73 24.82 -3.39
N ALA A 14 -10.74 25.47 -4.00
CA ALA A 14 -10.97 26.64 -4.84
C ALA A 14 -11.89 26.32 -6.02
N ALA A 15 -13.01 27.02 -6.10
CA ALA A 15 -14.00 26.80 -7.17
C ALA A 15 -13.41 26.84 -8.59
N PRO A 16 -12.44 27.73 -8.93
CA PRO A 16 -11.80 27.71 -10.24
C PRO A 16 -11.00 26.42 -10.51
N ALA A 17 -10.28 25.89 -9.52
CA ALA A 17 -9.50 24.67 -9.63
C ALA A 17 -10.39 23.44 -9.81
N LEU A 18 -11.45 23.32 -9.00
CA LEU A 18 -12.44 22.24 -9.11
C LEU A 18 -13.19 22.28 -10.44
N LYS A 19 -13.52 23.47 -10.93
CA LYS A 19 -14.14 23.64 -12.24
C LYS A 19 -13.19 23.19 -13.36
N TRP A 20 -11.95 23.62 -13.32
CA TRP A 20 -10.90 23.24 -14.26
C TRP A 20 -10.70 21.71 -14.30
N ALA A 21 -10.58 21.07 -13.14
CA ALA A 21 -10.43 19.63 -13.03
C ALA A 21 -11.63 18.88 -13.60
N ARG A 22 -12.85 19.32 -13.27
CA ARG A 22 -14.10 18.72 -13.77
C ARG A 22 -14.24 18.83 -15.28
N GLU A 23 -14.07 20.04 -15.85
CA GLU A 23 -14.19 20.27 -17.28
C GLU A 23 -13.19 19.41 -18.10
N TRP A 24 -11.99 19.20 -17.55
CA TRP A 24 -10.99 18.38 -18.23
C TRP A 24 -11.30 16.88 -18.09
N SER A 25 -11.71 16.44 -16.91
CA SER A 25 -12.14 15.06 -16.66
C SER A 25 -13.31 14.65 -17.54
N ASP A 26 -14.36 15.50 -17.61
CA ASP A 26 -15.53 15.28 -18.47
C ASP A 26 -15.13 15.17 -19.94
N ALA A 27 -14.21 16.01 -20.41
CA ALA A 27 -13.71 15.97 -21.78
C ALA A 27 -12.90 14.70 -22.07
N THR A 28 -12.21 14.14 -21.07
CA THR A 28 -11.47 12.88 -21.20
C THR A 28 -12.43 11.70 -21.27
N GLU A 29 -13.40 11.62 -20.36
CA GLU A 29 -14.42 10.55 -20.35
C GLU A 29 -15.30 10.54 -21.59
N ALA A 30 -15.75 11.71 -22.06
CA ALA A 30 -16.66 11.82 -23.21
C ALA A 30 -16.14 11.21 -24.52
N ARG A 31 -14.82 10.95 -24.61
CA ARG A 31 -14.20 10.34 -25.80
C ARG A 31 -14.13 8.82 -25.73
N LEU A 32 -14.43 8.23 -24.58
CA LEU A 32 -14.24 6.81 -24.32
C LEU A 32 -15.57 6.18 -23.90
N ASP A 33 -16.11 5.24 -24.69
CA ASP A 33 -17.27 4.45 -24.24
C ASP A 33 -16.82 3.35 -23.31
N SER A 34 -16.83 3.66 -22.02
CA SER A 34 -16.40 2.73 -20.97
C SER A 34 -17.52 1.81 -20.46
N SER A 35 -18.75 1.95 -20.93
CA SER A 35 -19.94 1.32 -20.33
C SER A 35 -19.86 -0.21 -20.23
N ALA A 36 -19.46 -0.88 -21.31
CA ALA A 36 -19.38 -2.34 -21.36
C ALA A 36 -18.25 -2.90 -20.46
N LEU A 37 -17.04 -2.34 -20.57
CA LEU A 37 -15.88 -2.76 -19.76
C LEU A 37 -16.11 -2.46 -18.28
N ARG A 38 -16.64 -1.26 -17.96
CA ARG A 38 -17.01 -0.87 -16.60
C ARG A 38 -17.99 -1.88 -15.98
N LYS A 39 -19.02 -2.29 -16.74
CA LYS A 39 -20.00 -3.28 -16.26
C LYS A 39 -19.34 -4.63 -15.94
N ARG A 40 -18.43 -5.11 -16.81
CA ARG A 40 -17.71 -6.37 -16.57
C ARG A 40 -16.80 -6.29 -15.35
N ILE A 41 -16.01 -5.23 -15.21
CA ILE A 41 -15.14 -5.01 -14.06
C ILE A 41 -15.98 -4.91 -12.78
N ARG A 42 -17.08 -4.14 -12.82
CA ARG A 42 -17.99 -3.99 -11.67
C ARG A 42 -18.56 -5.34 -11.23
N ALA A 43 -19.02 -6.16 -12.15
CA ALA A 43 -19.55 -7.49 -11.85
C ALA A 43 -18.53 -8.40 -11.14
N ALA A 44 -17.25 -8.34 -11.56
CA ALA A 44 -16.19 -9.11 -10.90
C ALA A 44 -15.83 -8.56 -9.51
N LEU A 45 -15.89 -7.23 -9.32
CA LEU A 45 -15.63 -6.59 -8.03
C LEU A 45 -16.74 -6.81 -7.00
N ASP A 46 -17.98 -6.94 -7.46
CA ASP A 46 -19.16 -7.14 -6.61
C ASP A 46 -19.56 -8.60 -6.47
N SER A 47 -18.85 -9.53 -7.12
CA SER A 47 -19.19 -10.95 -7.09
C SER A 47 -19.16 -11.55 -5.69
N ASP A 48 -20.16 -12.38 -5.37
CA ASP A 48 -20.31 -13.05 -4.07
C ASP A 48 -19.34 -14.22 -3.87
N ASP A 49 -18.72 -14.70 -4.95
CA ASP A 49 -17.77 -15.82 -4.93
C ASP A 49 -16.30 -15.40 -4.65
N ARG A 50 -16.06 -14.11 -4.37
CA ARG A 50 -14.76 -13.64 -3.87
C ARG A 50 -14.45 -14.19 -2.49
N ILE A 51 -13.17 -14.30 -2.16
CA ILE A 51 -12.75 -14.73 -0.82
C ILE A 51 -13.06 -13.64 0.20
N PRO A 52 -13.89 -13.92 1.23
CA PRO A 52 -14.03 -13.03 2.37
C PRO A 52 -12.83 -13.23 3.32
N PHE A 53 -11.77 -12.43 3.16
CA PHE A 53 -10.64 -12.46 4.09
C PHE A 53 -11.10 -12.16 5.52
N VAL A 54 -10.58 -12.94 6.46
CA VAL A 54 -11.03 -12.90 7.86
C VAL A 54 -9.88 -12.66 8.83
N THR A 55 -10.22 -12.05 9.96
CA THR A 55 -9.34 -11.92 11.13
C THR A 55 -10.03 -12.56 12.33
N ARG A 56 -9.35 -13.50 13.00
CA ARG A 56 -9.91 -14.15 14.18
C ARG A 56 -9.81 -13.27 15.41
N ARG A 57 -10.92 -13.16 16.15
CA ARG A 57 -11.00 -12.47 17.46
C ARG A 57 -11.93 -13.27 18.38
N GLY A 58 -11.35 -13.92 19.37
CA GLY A 58 -12.08 -14.86 20.20
C GLY A 58 -12.64 -16.03 19.38
N GLU A 59 -13.92 -16.25 19.49
CA GLU A 59 -14.63 -17.33 18.78
C GLU A 59 -15.05 -16.97 17.36
N TYR A 60 -14.98 -15.67 16.99
CA TYR A 60 -15.48 -15.17 15.72
C TYR A 60 -14.36 -14.83 14.73
N LEU A 61 -14.71 -14.95 13.45
CA LEU A 61 -13.98 -14.48 12.29
C LEU A 61 -14.66 -13.22 11.78
N TYR A 62 -13.91 -12.12 11.70
CA TYR A 62 -14.39 -10.80 11.29
C TYR A 62 -13.99 -10.51 9.86
N ASN A 63 -14.89 -9.92 9.09
CA ASN A 63 -14.71 -9.57 7.70
C ASN A 63 -15.32 -8.19 7.40
N PHE A 64 -14.73 -7.47 6.44
CA PHE A 64 -15.36 -6.33 5.81
C PHE A 64 -15.71 -6.69 4.37
N TRP A 65 -16.96 -6.47 3.97
CA TRP A 65 -17.50 -6.92 2.70
C TRP A 65 -18.19 -5.79 1.95
N ARG A 66 -17.95 -5.70 0.64
CA ARG A 66 -18.65 -4.83 -0.29
C ARG A 66 -19.25 -5.66 -1.41
N ASP A 67 -20.44 -5.29 -1.86
CA ASP A 67 -21.14 -5.90 -2.99
C ASP A 67 -22.01 -4.85 -3.71
N ALA A 68 -22.90 -5.30 -4.61
CA ALA A 68 -23.76 -4.41 -5.39
C ALA A 68 -24.84 -3.71 -4.55
N GLU A 69 -25.24 -4.28 -3.42
CA GLU A 69 -26.27 -3.76 -2.51
C GLU A 69 -25.67 -2.89 -1.40
N HIS A 70 -24.42 -3.16 -1.02
CA HIS A 70 -23.68 -2.46 0.05
C HIS A 70 -22.37 -1.88 -0.54
N GLU A 71 -22.50 -0.77 -1.26
CA GLU A 71 -21.34 -0.15 -1.96
C GLU A 71 -20.28 0.38 -0.99
N ARG A 72 -20.71 0.91 0.19
CA ARG A 72 -19.83 1.37 1.26
C ARG A 72 -19.38 0.21 2.14
N GLY A 73 -20.19 -0.83 2.26
CA GLY A 73 -19.85 -2.12 2.81
C GLY A 73 -20.37 -2.43 4.19
N LEU A 74 -20.24 -3.71 4.54
CA LEU A 74 -20.66 -4.29 5.80
C LEU A 74 -19.46 -4.73 6.62
N TRP A 75 -19.35 -4.32 7.87
CA TRP A 75 -18.51 -4.99 8.85
C TRP A 75 -19.31 -6.10 9.51
N ARG A 76 -18.82 -7.33 9.40
CA ARG A 76 -19.57 -8.53 9.77
C ARG A 76 -18.68 -9.58 10.42
N ARG A 77 -19.28 -10.57 11.09
CA ARG A 77 -18.55 -11.68 11.70
C ARG A 77 -19.29 -13.00 11.51
N THR A 78 -18.57 -14.11 11.68
CA THR A 78 -19.11 -15.47 11.64
C THR A 78 -18.30 -16.39 12.54
N THR A 79 -18.77 -17.62 12.77
CA THR A 79 -18.00 -18.66 13.46
C THR A 79 -17.09 -19.41 12.48
N LEU A 80 -16.03 -20.06 12.97
CA LEU A 80 -15.14 -20.86 12.13
C LEU A 80 -15.90 -22.01 11.44
N SER A 81 -16.81 -22.68 12.13
CA SER A 81 -17.61 -23.79 11.56
C SER A 81 -18.49 -23.31 10.41
N SER A 82 -19.13 -22.16 10.55
CA SER A 82 -19.92 -21.54 9.48
C SER A 82 -19.03 -21.07 8.32
N PHE A 83 -17.88 -20.47 8.61
CA PHE A 83 -16.94 -20.01 7.57
C PHE A 83 -16.44 -21.16 6.68
N LEU A 84 -16.16 -22.32 7.26
CA LEU A 84 -15.69 -23.51 6.55
C LEU A 84 -16.82 -24.29 5.86
N ALA A 85 -18.10 -23.98 6.11
CA ALA A 85 -19.23 -24.58 5.41
C ALA A 85 -19.33 -24.04 3.97
N GLU A 86 -20.12 -24.73 3.13
CA GLU A 86 -20.40 -24.32 1.76
C GLU A 86 -21.02 -22.91 1.70
N HIS A 87 -21.98 -22.65 2.60
CA HIS A 87 -22.57 -21.33 2.78
C HIS A 87 -22.20 -20.80 4.16
N THR A 88 -21.71 -19.56 4.19
CA THR A 88 -21.31 -18.88 5.42
C THR A 88 -22.44 -17.99 5.91
N ASP A 89 -22.91 -18.22 7.14
CA ASP A 89 -23.86 -17.33 7.81
C ASP A 89 -23.11 -16.15 8.44
N TRP A 90 -23.40 -14.95 7.99
CA TRP A 90 -22.77 -13.72 8.47
C TRP A 90 -23.70 -12.94 9.39
N GLU A 91 -23.20 -12.53 10.54
CA GLU A 91 -23.82 -11.55 11.41
C GLU A 91 -23.28 -10.15 11.08
N THR A 92 -24.14 -9.25 10.57
CA THR A 92 -23.78 -7.85 10.32
C THR A 92 -23.67 -7.09 11.64
N LEU A 93 -22.52 -6.45 11.84
CA LEU A 93 -22.23 -5.59 12.99
C LEU A 93 -22.49 -4.12 12.65
N LEU A 94 -21.95 -3.65 11.53
CA LEU A 94 -22.11 -2.26 11.05
C LEU A 94 -22.39 -2.27 9.55
N ASP A 95 -23.48 -1.63 9.16
CA ASP A 95 -23.80 -1.27 7.78
C ASP A 95 -23.36 0.17 7.54
N VAL A 96 -22.34 0.34 6.68
CA VAL A 96 -21.74 1.65 6.41
C VAL A 96 -22.61 2.46 5.44
N ASP A 97 -23.39 1.79 4.58
CA ASP A 97 -24.34 2.47 3.67
C ASP A 97 -25.47 3.09 4.48
N ALA A 98 -26.06 2.34 5.40
CA ALA A 98 -27.10 2.84 6.31
C ALA A 98 -26.57 3.97 7.20
N LEU A 99 -25.36 3.84 7.76
CA LEU A 99 -24.74 4.88 8.57
C LEU A 99 -24.53 6.18 7.76
N ALA A 100 -24.07 6.06 6.52
CA ALA A 100 -23.82 7.20 5.65
C ALA A 100 -25.13 7.94 5.28
N GLU A 101 -26.22 7.19 5.06
CA GLU A 101 -27.54 7.75 4.80
C GLU A 101 -28.11 8.45 6.05
N ASP A 102 -28.02 7.83 7.22
CA ASP A 102 -28.54 8.37 8.47
C ASP A 102 -27.84 9.68 8.91
N GLU A 103 -26.53 9.78 8.65
CA GLU A 103 -25.71 10.91 9.05
C GLU A 103 -25.50 11.94 7.92
N ASP A 104 -25.99 11.69 6.70
CA ASP A 104 -25.74 12.50 5.48
C ASP A 104 -24.24 12.76 5.24
N GLU A 105 -23.42 11.69 5.41
CA GLU A 105 -21.95 11.75 5.34
C GLU A 105 -21.38 10.75 4.35
N ASP A 106 -20.25 11.10 3.75
CA ASP A 106 -19.54 10.25 2.77
C ASP A 106 -18.56 9.28 3.46
N TRP A 107 -19.11 8.44 4.36
CA TRP A 107 -18.30 7.52 5.15
C TRP A 107 -17.64 6.41 4.34
N VAL A 108 -16.36 6.20 4.61
CA VAL A 108 -15.55 5.06 4.18
C VAL A 108 -14.98 4.38 5.41
N TYR A 109 -15.26 3.09 5.57
CA TYR A 109 -14.71 2.29 6.66
C TYR A 109 -13.20 2.06 6.48
N LYS A 110 -12.41 2.45 7.50
CA LYS A 110 -10.94 2.32 7.54
C LYS A 110 -10.46 1.25 8.55
N GLY A 111 -11.38 0.49 9.10
CA GLY A 111 -11.07 -0.61 10.02
C GLY A 111 -11.60 -0.43 11.43
N ALA A 112 -11.46 -1.49 12.20
CA ALA A 112 -11.87 -1.57 13.61
C ALA A 112 -10.72 -2.12 14.48
N THR A 113 -10.46 -1.45 15.60
CA THR A 113 -9.59 -1.95 16.66
C THR A 113 -10.49 -2.53 17.76
N VAL A 114 -10.68 -3.85 17.75
CA VAL A 114 -11.54 -4.54 18.73
C VAL A 114 -10.79 -4.69 20.04
N LEU A 115 -11.50 -4.46 21.17
CA LEU A 115 -10.95 -4.61 22.52
C LEU A 115 -10.52 -6.07 22.74
N PRO A 116 -9.23 -6.33 22.97
CA PRO A 116 -8.74 -7.70 23.16
C PRO A 116 -9.31 -8.35 24.44
N LEU A 117 -9.39 -9.67 24.44
CA LEU A 117 -9.83 -10.56 25.50
C LEU A 117 -11.35 -10.56 25.75
N SER A 118 -12.00 -9.42 25.88
CA SER A 118 -13.47 -9.35 26.04
C SER A 118 -14.21 -9.40 24.69
N TRP A 119 -13.62 -8.83 23.63
CA TRP A 119 -14.16 -8.80 22.26
C TRP A 119 -15.56 -8.18 22.14
N ASP A 120 -15.94 -7.28 23.05
CA ASP A 120 -17.27 -6.69 23.15
C ASP A 120 -17.32 -5.20 22.78
N ARG A 121 -16.18 -4.59 22.51
CA ARG A 121 -16.03 -3.18 22.09
C ARG A 121 -15.10 -3.07 20.90
N ALA A 122 -15.29 -2.02 20.10
CA ALA A 122 -14.38 -1.66 19.02
C ALA A 122 -14.22 -0.15 18.91
N LEU A 123 -13.08 0.30 18.46
CA LEU A 123 -12.85 1.66 17.95
C LEU A 123 -12.93 1.59 16.43
N ILE A 124 -14.01 2.13 15.87
CA ILE A 124 -14.26 2.16 14.43
C ILE A 124 -13.61 3.42 13.85
N ARG A 125 -12.82 3.26 12.80
CA ARG A 125 -12.25 4.35 12.03
C ARG A 125 -13.09 4.59 10.78
N LEU A 126 -13.59 5.82 10.65
CA LEU A 126 -14.40 6.28 9.52
C LEU A 126 -13.71 7.48 8.87
N SER A 127 -13.58 7.45 7.56
CA SER A 127 -12.98 8.54 6.77
C SER A 127 -14.00 9.15 5.84
N ARG A 128 -13.98 10.47 5.65
CA ARG A 128 -14.81 11.14 4.63
C ARG A 128 -14.17 10.99 3.25
N GLY A 129 -14.86 10.29 2.36
CA GLY A 129 -14.43 10.06 0.98
C GLY A 129 -13.12 9.31 0.80
N GLY A 130 -12.62 8.63 1.87
CA GLY A 130 -11.44 7.76 1.77
C GLY A 130 -10.09 8.43 2.01
N ALA A 131 -10.03 9.66 2.55
CA ALA A 131 -8.82 10.31 3.04
C ALA A 131 -8.07 9.45 4.09
N ASP A 132 -6.81 9.77 4.39
CA ASP A 132 -6.05 9.12 5.46
C ASP A 132 -6.49 9.60 6.85
N ALA A 133 -6.99 10.83 6.95
CA ALA A 133 -7.63 11.33 8.16
C ALA A 133 -8.90 10.53 8.49
N VAL A 134 -9.09 10.21 9.77
CA VAL A 134 -10.20 9.40 10.27
C VAL A 134 -10.82 10.00 11.52
N MET A 135 -12.14 9.92 11.61
CA MET A 135 -12.88 10.00 12.87
C MET A 135 -12.85 8.62 13.53
N VAL A 136 -12.65 8.56 14.84
CA VAL A 136 -12.70 7.32 15.62
C VAL A 136 -13.88 7.36 16.57
N ARG A 137 -14.70 6.30 16.57
CA ARG A 137 -15.87 6.19 17.44
C ARG A 137 -15.92 4.82 18.10
N GLU A 138 -16.22 4.80 19.40
CA GLU A 138 -16.45 3.56 20.13
C GLU A 138 -17.76 2.89 19.72
N PHE A 139 -17.71 1.58 19.53
CA PHE A 139 -18.82 0.74 19.09
C PHE A 139 -18.99 -0.46 20.02
N ASP A 140 -20.22 -0.70 20.46
CA ASP A 140 -20.61 -1.85 21.25
C ASP A 140 -21.02 -3.01 20.32
N LEU A 141 -20.30 -4.13 20.41
CA LEU A 141 -20.55 -5.30 19.53
C LEU A 141 -21.77 -6.13 19.96
N GLU A 142 -22.25 -5.99 21.19
CA GLU A 142 -23.44 -6.72 21.67
C GLU A 142 -24.71 -6.01 21.20
N THR A 143 -24.79 -4.69 21.42
CA THR A 143 -25.93 -3.87 21.00
C THR A 143 -25.86 -3.47 19.52
N ARG A 144 -24.66 -3.52 18.90
CA ARG A 144 -24.37 -3.09 17.53
C ARG A 144 -24.68 -1.61 17.29
N THR A 145 -24.29 -0.78 18.25
CA THR A 145 -24.50 0.67 18.21
C THR A 145 -23.24 1.40 18.63
N PHE A 146 -23.09 2.62 18.16
CA PHE A 146 -22.05 3.51 18.70
C PHE A 146 -22.39 3.88 20.15
N VAL A 147 -21.35 3.93 20.99
CA VAL A 147 -21.48 4.37 22.37
C VAL A 147 -21.55 5.88 22.40
N ASP A 148 -22.61 6.44 23.03
CA ASP A 148 -22.81 7.88 23.11
C ASP A 148 -21.64 8.53 23.90
N PRO A 149 -20.98 9.57 23.36
CA PRO A 149 -19.98 10.34 24.11
C PRO A 149 -20.51 10.90 25.44
N ALA A 150 -21.82 11.24 25.52
CA ALA A 150 -22.45 11.67 26.77
C ALA A 150 -22.54 10.55 27.82
N GLU A 151 -22.49 9.28 27.40
CA GLU A 151 -22.42 8.09 28.25
C GLU A 151 -20.95 7.62 28.44
N GLY A 152 -19.99 8.43 28.00
CA GLY A 152 -18.56 8.20 28.14
C GLY A 152 -17.91 7.43 26.97
N GLY A 153 -18.59 7.25 25.83
CA GLY A 153 -18.02 6.64 24.65
C GLY A 153 -16.80 7.41 24.11
N PHE A 154 -15.75 6.70 23.73
CA PHE A 154 -14.58 7.33 23.11
C PHE A 154 -14.94 7.83 21.72
N THR A 155 -14.69 9.12 21.48
CA THR A 155 -14.84 9.76 20.17
C THR A 155 -13.65 10.68 19.93
N ILE A 156 -13.04 10.57 18.74
CA ILE A 156 -11.89 11.37 18.32
C ILE A 156 -12.25 12.00 16.99
N ASP A 157 -12.07 13.32 16.89
CA ASP A 157 -12.36 14.09 15.70
C ASP A 157 -11.44 13.71 14.53
N GLU A 158 -11.84 14.09 13.32
CA GLU A 158 -11.16 13.73 12.08
C GLU A 158 -9.72 14.27 12.04
N ALA A 159 -8.79 13.36 12.08
CA ALA A 159 -7.34 13.61 11.96
C ALA A 159 -6.60 12.33 11.52
N LYS A 160 -5.33 12.45 11.19
CA LYS A 160 -4.44 11.28 11.11
C LYS A 160 -4.22 10.76 12.52
N THR A 161 -4.89 9.66 12.87
CA THR A 161 -5.02 9.21 14.26
C THR A 161 -4.46 7.80 14.45
N ASN A 162 -3.71 7.63 15.55
CA ASN A 162 -3.28 6.36 16.10
C ASN A 162 -4.06 6.04 17.37
N VAL A 163 -4.59 4.82 17.52
CA VAL A 163 -5.35 4.42 18.71
C VAL A 163 -5.15 2.95 19.05
N SER A 164 -5.01 2.65 20.34
CA SER A 164 -4.88 1.29 20.88
C SER A 164 -5.62 1.16 22.21
N TRP A 165 -6.29 0.02 22.43
CA TRP A 165 -6.86 -0.30 23.73
C TRP A 165 -5.78 -0.68 24.75
N VAL A 166 -5.89 -0.15 25.97
CA VAL A 166 -5.19 -0.67 27.16
C VAL A 166 -6.12 -1.63 27.89
N ASP A 167 -7.33 -1.19 28.15
CA ASP A 167 -8.45 -1.93 28.73
C ASP A 167 -9.78 -1.26 28.31
N ARG A 168 -10.92 -1.72 28.88
CA ARG A 168 -12.25 -1.19 28.53
C ARG A 168 -12.41 0.30 28.76
N ASP A 169 -11.69 0.84 29.75
CA ASP A 169 -11.84 2.23 30.20
C ASP A 169 -10.63 3.11 29.84
N THR A 170 -9.65 2.54 29.14
CA THR A 170 -8.40 3.26 28.85
C THR A 170 -7.91 2.95 27.44
N ILE A 171 -7.59 4.02 26.69
CA ILE A 171 -6.95 3.94 25.38
C ILE A 171 -5.62 4.70 25.35
N LEU A 172 -4.73 4.32 24.44
CA LEU A 172 -3.62 5.15 24.00
C LEU A 172 -4.07 5.86 22.72
N VAL A 173 -3.81 7.15 22.60
CA VAL A 173 -4.24 7.96 21.47
C VAL A 173 -3.16 8.96 21.07
N GLY A 174 -2.88 9.03 19.78
CA GLY A 174 -2.15 10.11 19.13
C GLY A 174 -3.04 10.70 18.03
N THR A 175 -3.29 11.99 18.06
CA THR A 175 -4.16 12.68 17.12
C THR A 175 -3.82 14.18 17.07
N ASP A 176 -4.46 14.94 16.16
CA ASP A 176 -4.34 16.39 16.13
C ASP A 176 -5.28 17.01 17.18
N GLU A 177 -4.70 17.65 18.18
CA GLU A 177 -5.40 18.41 19.23
C GLU A 177 -5.03 19.91 19.20
N GLY A 178 -4.48 20.35 18.08
CA GLY A 178 -4.07 21.73 17.88
C GLY A 178 -2.55 21.94 17.83
N PRO A 179 -2.10 23.19 17.93
CA PRO A 179 -0.68 23.52 17.72
C PRO A 179 0.27 22.74 18.62
N GLY A 180 1.28 22.11 18.01
CA GLY A 180 2.31 21.34 18.73
C GLY A 180 1.94 19.90 19.05
N THR A 181 0.86 19.36 18.49
CA THR A 181 0.46 17.95 18.70
C THR A 181 0.72 17.06 17.49
N VAL A 182 1.03 17.65 16.34
CA VAL A 182 1.37 16.95 15.09
C VAL A 182 2.74 17.37 14.56
N THR A 183 3.34 16.47 13.79
CA THR A 183 4.60 16.70 13.08
C THR A 183 4.41 17.57 11.84
N ASN A 184 5.51 17.97 11.20
CA ASN A 184 5.49 18.70 9.93
C ASN A 184 4.81 17.92 8.79
N SER A 185 4.70 16.59 8.92
CA SER A 185 3.99 15.71 7.98
C SER A 185 2.50 15.54 8.30
N GLY A 186 2.00 16.17 9.38
CA GLY A 186 0.62 16.11 9.81
C GLY A 186 0.22 14.80 10.52
N TYR A 187 1.18 13.98 10.94
CA TYR A 187 0.95 12.81 11.78
C TYR A 187 1.09 13.15 13.27
N PRO A 188 0.58 12.31 14.19
CA PRO A 188 0.71 12.56 15.61
C PRO A 188 2.16 12.70 16.05
N MET A 189 2.48 13.76 16.79
CA MET A 189 3.77 13.99 17.45
C MET A 189 3.74 13.55 18.91
N GLN A 190 2.54 13.36 19.47
CA GLN A 190 2.33 12.98 20.86
C GLN A 190 1.46 11.74 20.99
N VAL A 191 1.67 10.99 22.07
CA VAL A 191 0.76 9.94 22.50
C VAL A 191 0.29 10.26 23.92
N ALA A 192 -1.01 10.20 24.12
CA ALA A 192 -1.65 10.34 25.41
C ALA A 192 -2.31 9.03 25.86
N ARG A 193 -2.35 8.80 27.17
CA ARG A 193 -3.24 7.86 27.81
C ARG A 193 -4.54 8.58 28.15
N TRP A 194 -5.67 8.05 27.70
CA TRP A 194 -6.98 8.61 27.93
C TRP A 194 -7.87 7.62 28.65
N THR A 195 -8.24 7.95 29.91
CA THR A 195 -9.15 7.13 30.70
C THR A 195 -10.57 7.70 30.60
N ARG A 196 -11.56 6.82 30.45
CA ARG A 196 -12.97 7.15 30.30
C ARG A 196 -13.43 8.14 31.38
N GLY A 197 -14.07 9.23 30.97
CA GLY A 197 -14.55 10.29 31.85
C GLY A 197 -13.45 11.14 32.50
N GLY A 198 -12.18 10.91 32.18
CA GLY A 198 -11.04 11.71 32.66
C GLY A 198 -10.35 12.49 31.56
N ASP A 199 -9.34 13.25 31.94
CA ASP A 199 -8.50 14.00 31.02
C ASP A 199 -7.45 13.10 30.34
N LYS A 200 -7.00 13.52 29.15
CA LYS A 200 -5.87 12.90 28.45
C LYS A 200 -4.56 13.29 29.15
N SER A 201 -3.71 12.29 29.40
CA SER A 201 -2.37 12.47 29.97
C SER A 201 -1.32 12.11 28.94
N VAL A 202 -0.55 13.08 28.46
CA VAL A 202 0.55 12.84 27.51
C VAL A 202 1.61 11.95 28.17
N ILE A 203 1.92 10.83 27.52
CA ILE A 203 2.93 9.86 28.00
C ILE A 203 4.23 9.91 27.19
N PHE A 204 4.17 10.47 25.97
CA PHE A 204 5.35 10.63 25.12
C PHE A 204 5.15 11.78 24.12
N THR A 205 6.24 12.51 23.85
CA THR A 205 6.29 13.58 22.83
C THR A 205 7.55 13.40 21.99
N GLY A 206 7.40 13.42 20.66
CA GLY A 206 8.47 13.47 19.68
C GLY A 206 8.86 14.89 19.30
N GLU A 207 9.46 15.02 18.11
CA GLU A 207 9.92 16.30 17.56
C GLU A 207 9.09 16.66 16.28
N PRO A 208 9.01 17.96 15.93
CA PRO A 208 8.26 18.38 14.74
C PRO A 208 8.75 17.75 13.43
N ASP A 209 10.04 17.44 13.33
CA ASP A 209 10.68 16.86 12.13
C ASP A 209 10.54 15.34 12.05
N ASP A 210 10.00 14.67 13.07
CA ASP A 210 9.68 13.25 13.02
C ASP A 210 8.57 13.00 11.98
N VAL A 211 8.49 11.76 11.52
CA VAL A 211 7.33 11.33 10.72
C VAL A 211 6.11 11.19 11.62
N ALA A 212 6.22 10.41 12.70
CA ALA A 212 5.11 10.18 13.62
C ALA A 212 5.58 9.61 14.96
N VAL A 213 4.75 9.75 15.97
CA VAL A 213 4.81 8.97 17.23
C VAL A 213 3.57 8.10 17.32
N GLY A 214 3.77 6.81 17.57
CA GLY A 214 2.71 5.83 17.80
C GLY A 214 2.90 5.06 19.09
N ALA A 215 1.82 4.56 19.67
CA ALA A 215 1.90 3.62 20.78
C ALA A 215 0.88 2.49 20.65
N GLY A 216 1.30 1.31 21.09
CA GLY A 216 0.45 0.14 21.25
C GLY A 216 0.52 -0.41 22.67
N TYR A 217 -0.52 -1.10 23.08
CA TYR A 217 -0.52 -1.85 24.33
C TYR A 217 -0.56 -3.35 24.04
N ASP A 218 0.47 -4.05 24.47
CA ASP A 218 0.53 -5.50 24.44
C ASP A 218 -0.25 -6.06 25.63
N VAL A 219 -1.45 -6.55 25.37
CA VAL A 219 -2.33 -7.09 26.43
C VAL A 219 -1.86 -8.42 27.00
N VAL A 220 -1.00 -9.14 26.28
CA VAL A 220 -0.45 -10.44 26.72
C VAL A 220 0.62 -10.21 27.78
N ASP A 221 1.56 -9.34 27.49
CA ASP A 221 2.67 -9.04 28.38
C ASP A 221 2.42 -7.77 29.23
N ARG A 222 1.25 -7.12 29.07
CA ARG A 222 0.77 -5.94 29.80
C ARG A 222 1.75 -4.77 29.80
N ARG A 223 2.30 -4.46 28.63
CA ARG A 223 3.29 -3.40 28.45
C ARG A 223 2.89 -2.40 27.38
N THR A 224 3.32 -1.19 27.55
CA THR A 224 3.18 -0.13 26.56
C THR A 224 4.43 -0.11 25.68
N VAL A 225 4.23 -0.16 24.35
CA VAL A 225 5.31 0.02 23.38
C VAL A 225 5.07 1.34 22.65
N VAL A 226 6.05 2.24 22.70
CA VAL A 226 6.04 3.52 21.99
C VAL A 226 7.10 3.47 20.90
N THR A 227 6.72 3.87 19.69
CA THR A 227 7.64 4.01 18.56
C THR A 227 7.62 5.45 18.06
N ARG A 228 8.80 6.04 17.96
CA ARG A 228 9.05 7.33 17.35
C ARG A 228 9.71 7.08 15.99
N ALA A 229 9.00 7.31 14.91
CA ALA A 229 9.52 7.25 13.55
C ALA A 229 10.25 8.57 13.24
N LEU A 230 11.57 8.52 13.12
CA LEU A 230 12.42 9.68 12.84
C LEU A 230 12.33 10.07 11.37
N ASP A 231 12.36 9.05 10.51
CA ASP A 231 12.09 9.14 9.09
C ASP A 231 11.38 7.84 8.64
N PHE A 232 11.32 7.59 7.34
CA PHE A 232 10.61 6.42 6.81
C PHE A 232 11.31 5.08 7.09
N TYR A 233 12.61 5.11 7.43
CA TYR A 233 13.48 3.93 7.59
C TYR A 233 14.17 3.87 8.94
N THR A 234 14.01 4.90 9.76
CA THR A 234 14.65 4.97 11.08
C THR A 234 13.62 5.24 12.16
N SER A 235 13.75 4.52 13.28
CA SER A 235 12.84 4.64 14.40
C SER A 235 13.54 4.37 15.74
N ARG A 236 12.89 4.78 16.81
CA ARG A 236 13.28 4.48 18.19
C ARG A 236 12.11 3.89 18.93
N THR A 237 12.36 2.85 19.71
CA THR A 237 11.34 2.11 20.45
C THR A 237 11.58 2.14 21.94
N TRP A 238 10.51 2.34 22.70
CA TRP A 238 10.47 2.26 24.17
C TRP A 238 9.47 1.20 24.61
N VAL A 239 9.84 0.44 25.64
CA VAL A 239 8.97 -0.54 26.30
C VAL A 239 8.78 -0.11 27.75
N ASP A 240 7.57 0.20 28.17
CA ASP A 240 7.22 0.74 29.48
C ASP A 240 8.08 1.94 29.91
N GLY A 241 8.43 2.79 28.93
CA GLY A 241 9.26 3.98 29.12
C GLY A 241 10.76 3.73 29.07
N GLU A 242 11.22 2.49 28.99
CA GLU A 242 12.63 2.15 28.82
C GLU A 242 13.00 2.09 27.33
N PHE A 243 14.03 2.85 26.94
CA PHE A 243 14.53 2.88 25.56
C PHE A 243 15.22 1.56 25.21
N LEU A 244 14.91 1.01 24.04
CA LEU A 244 15.64 -0.11 23.45
C LEU A 244 16.86 0.42 22.71
N ASP A 245 18.05 0.15 23.25
CA ASP A 245 19.34 0.64 22.73
C ASP A 245 19.79 -0.18 21.50
N VAL A 246 19.05 -0.01 20.40
CA VAL A 246 19.40 -0.49 19.06
C VAL A 246 19.68 0.71 18.14
N PRO A 247 20.42 0.53 17.02
CA PRO A 247 20.57 1.59 16.01
C PRO A 247 19.24 2.09 15.50
N ASP A 248 19.15 3.36 15.10
CA ASP A 248 17.91 3.95 14.61
C ASP A 248 17.39 3.28 13.32
N ASP A 249 18.27 2.65 12.54
CA ASP A 249 17.97 1.88 11.33
C ASP A 249 17.69 0.38 11.58
N CYS A 250 17.35 0.03 12.80
CA CYS A 250 17.05 -1.34 13.22
C CYS A 250 15.61 -1.44 13.70
N ASP A 251 14.81 -2.25 13.01
CA ASP A 251 13.48 -2.59 13.50
C ASP A 251 13.60 -3.44 14.77
N ALA A 252 12.86 -3.04 15.81
CA ALA A 252 12.88 -3.70 17.12
C ALA A 252 11.45 -4.10 17.51
N ILE A 253 11.19 -5.39 17.58
CA ILE A 253 9.87 -5.96 17.84
C ILE A 253 9.87 -6.75 19.15
N PRO A 254 9.44 -6.15 20.27
CA PRO A 254 9.27 -6.88 21.52
C PRO A 254 8.03 -7.79 21.41
N HIS A 255 8.22 -9.09 21.67
CA HIS A 255 7.13 -10.07 21.68
C HIS A 255 7.40 -11.14 22.73
N ARG A 256 6.46 -11.35 23.66
CA ARG A 256 6.66 -12.21 24.83
C ARG A 256 7.92 -11.76 25.59
N LYS A 257 8.72 -12.68 26.04
CA LYS A 257 10.02 -12.42 26.69
C LYS A 257 11.18 -12.16 25.72
N TRP A 258 10.89 -11.97 24.45
CA TRP A 258 11.88 -11.84 23.39
C TRP A 258 11.89 -10.45 22.77
N LEU A 259 13.06 -10.05 22.30
CA LEU A 259 13.25 -8.94 21.37
C LEU A 259 13.72 -9.50 20.02
N PHE A 260 12.93 -9.29 18.98
CA PHE A 260 13.32 -9.55 17.60
C PHE A 260 13.86 -8.27 17.01
N ILE A 261 14.93 -8.39 16.20
CA ILE A 261 15.51 -7.25 15.48
C ILE A 261 15.73 -7.59 14.03
N GLN A 262 15.56 -6.57 13.18
CA GLN A 262 15.94 -6.62 11.76
C GLN A 262 16.71 -5.33 11.44
N PRO A 263 18.05 -5.36 11.50
CA PRO A 263 18.88 -4.18 11.25
C PRO A 263 19.06 -3.96 9.72
N ARG A 264 19.10 -2.70 9.29
CA ARG A 264 19.43 -2.33 7.90
C ARG A 264 20.95 -2.31 7.66
N THR A 265 21.71 -2.10 8.73
CA THR A 265 23.17 -2.26 8.79
C THR A 265 23.53 -3.28 9.85
N GLU A 266 24.65 -3.98 9.71
CA GLU A 266 25.03 -5.00 10.69
C GLU A 266 25.01 -4.45 12.13
N PHE A 267 24.36 -5.18 13.03
CA PHE A 267 24.33 -4.86 14.45
C PHE A 267 24.51 -6.09 15.32
N ALA A 268 25.49 -6.05 16.23
CA ALA A 268 25.74 -7.07 17.25
C ALA A 268 25.82 -8.51 16.68
N GLY A 269 26.43 -8.67 15.50
CA GLY A 269 26.57 -9.94 14.81
C GLY A 269 25.34 -10.41 14.03
N VAL A 270 24.28 -9.60 13.97
CA VAL A 270 23.13 -9.82 13.08
C VAL A 270 23.41 -9.08 11.77
N PRO A 271 23.55 -9.76 10.61
CA PRO A 271 23.81 -9.13 9.33
C PRO A 271 22.69 -8.17 8.90
N ALA A 272 23.00 -7.26 7.98
CA ALA A 272 22.01 -6.37 7.36
C ALA A 272 20.84 -7.16 6.73
N GLY A 273 19.60 -6.81 7.06
CA GLY A 273 18.38 -7.46 6.58
C GLY A 273 18.08 -8.82 7.22
N ALA A 274 18.99 -9.37 8.01
CA ALA A 274 18.79 -10.63 8.75
C ALA A 274 17.84 -10.44 9.94
N LEU A 275 17.23 -11.52 10.38
CA LEU A 275 16.38 -11.57 11.58
C LEU A 275 17.16 -12.14 12.77
N GLY A 276 17.33 -11.35 13.80
CA GLY A 276 17.94 -11.76 15.08
C GLY A 276 16.93 -11.80 16.23
N VAL A 277 17.21 -12.61 17.25
CA VAL A 277 16.41 -12.68 18.47
C VAL A 277 17.28 -12.79 19.72
N ILE A 278 16.85 -12.14 20.79
CA ILE A 278 17.48 -12.22 22.13
C ILE A 278 16.40 -12.16 23.22
N GLY A 279 16.70 -12.59 24.43
CA GLY A 279 15.82 -12.32 25.58
C GLY A 279 15.73 -10.82 25.86
N LEU A 280 14.50 -10.28 25.96
CA LEU A 280 14.28 -8.84 26.17
C LEU A 280 14.95 -8.34 27.47
N ASP A 281 14.75 -9.03 28.60
CA ASP A 281 15.36 -8.68 29.88
C ASP A 281 16.90 -8.72 29.82
N ALA A 282 17.45 -9.73 29.13
CA ALA A 282 18.90 -9.83 28.94
C ALA A 282 19.44 -8.67 28.11
N PHE A 283 18.72 -8.29 27.02
CA PHE A 283 19.07 -7.14 26.21
C PHE A 283 19.06 -5.83 27.00
N GLN A 284 18.02 -5.59 27.82
CA GLN A 284 17.92 -4.41 28.69
C GLN A 284 19.03 -4.38 29.76
N GLN A 285 19.53 -5.55 30.19
CA GLN A 285 20.67 -5.67 31.06
C GLN A 285 22.04 -5.56 30.35
N GLY A 286 22.06 -5.29 29.06
CA GLY A 286 23.26 -5.04 28.28
C GLY A 286 23.77 -6.22 27.44
N ALA A 287 23.07 -7.39 27.42
CA ALA A 287 23.44 -8.49 26.53
C ALA A 287 23.25 -8.11 25.06
N ARG A 288 24.11 -8.65 24.19
CA ARG A 288 24.07 -8.41 22.73
C ARG A 288 24.33 -9.69 21.90
N ASP A 289 24.19 -10.86 22.52
CA ASP A 289 24.42 -12.18 21.93
C ASP A 289 23.13 -12.69 21.25
N PHE A 290 22.80 -12.10 20.12
CA PHE A 290 21.63 -12.48 19.33
C PHE A 290 21.78 -13.86 18.69
N THR A 291 20.67 -14.60 18.63
CA THR A 291 20.54 -15.77 17.77
C THR A 291 19.98 -15.31 16.42
N VAL A 292 20.67 -15.60 15.31
CA VAL A 292 20.19 -15.29 13.97
C VAL A 292 19.21 -16.39 13.53
N LEU A 293 17.98 -15.98 13.21
CA LEU A 293 16.91 -16.89 12.76
C LEU A 293 16.81 -16.98 11.25
N GLU A 294 17.14 -15.90 10.51
CA GLU A 294 17.14 -15.86 9.06
C GLU A 294 18.20 -14.88 8.55
N GLN A 295 18.99 -15.26 7.57
CA GLN A 295 19.98 -14.39 6.91
C GLN A 295 20.23 -14.72 5.43
N ASP A 296 19.72 -15.86 4.93
CA ASP A 296 20.01 -16.37 3.59
C ASP A 296 18.95 -15.92 2.56
N ALA A 297 17.79 -15.46 3.06
CA ALA A 297 16.68 -14.97 2.25
C ALA A 297 16.24 -13.57 2.73
N THR A 298 15.63 -12.80 1.84
CA THR A 298 15.06 -11.50 2.20
C THR A 298 13.82 -11.68 3.07
N VAL A 299 13.87 -11.21 4.32
CA VAL A 299 12.72 -11.24 5.23
C VAL A 299 11.74 -10.16 4.80
N GLU A 300 10.54 -10.58 4.38
CA GLU A 300 9.48 -9.71 3.88
C GLU A 300 8.48 -9.31 4.98
N SER A 301 8.09 -10.27 5.81
CA SER A 301 7.18 -10.01 6.92
C SER A 301 7.25 -11.05 8.03
N LEU A 302 6.84 -10.62 9.22
CA LEU A 302 6.75 -11.43 10.42
C LEU A 302 5.31 -11.43 10.93
N ALA A 303 4.83 -12.61 11.35
CA ALA A 303 3.52 -12.73 12.01
C ALA A 303 3.61 -13.72 13.18
N PHE A 304 2.96 -13.40 14.29
CA PHE A 304 3.03 -14.20 15.51
C PHE A 304 1.73 -14.94 15.77
N THR A 305 1.85 -16.22 16.11
CA THR A 305 0.81 -17.01 16.75
C THR A 305 1.08 -17.11 18.26
N GLU A 306 0.31 -17.89 18.98
CA GLU A 306 0.54 -18.08 20.43
C GLU A 306 1.94 -18.65 20.73
N ASN A 307 2.41 -19.63 19.95
CA ASN A 307 3.63 -20.37 20.24
C ASN A 307 4.64 -20.35 19.08
N ALA A 308 4.38 -19.60 18.02
CA ALA A 308 5.29 -19.57 16.87
C ALA A 308 5.38 -18.19 16.22
N LEU A 309 6.51 -17.98 15.52
CA LEU A 309 6.73 -16.93 14.56
C LEU A 309 6.61 -17.49 13.15
N LEU A 310 5.86 -16.84 12.29
CA LEU A 310 5.80 -17.08 10.85
C LEU A 310 6.72 -16.06 10.18
N ILE A 311 7.71 -16.55 9.44
CA ILE A 311 8.65 -15.72 8.68
C ILE A 311 8.32 -15.90 7.21
N THR A 312 7.89 -14.82 6.55
CA THR A 312 7.74 -14.78 5.08
C THR A 312 9.02 -14.23 4.48
N CYS A 313 9.60 -14.95 3.53
CA CYS A 313 10.84 -14.58 2.85
C CYS A 313 10.68 -14.58 1.33
N LEU A 314 11.56 -13.82 0.67
CA LEU A 314 11.74 -13.82 -0.78
C LEU A 314 13.14 -14.33 -1.16
N VAL A 315 13.17 -15.21 -2.17
CA VAL A 315 14.38 -15.65 -2.89
C VAL A 315 14.11 -15.50 -4.37
N ASP A 316 14.82 -14.62 -5.06
CA ASP A 316 14.57 -14.29 -6.47
C ASP A 316 13.08 -13.93 -6.74
N VAL A 317 12.46 -13.23 -5.79
CA VAL A 317 11.03 -12.86 -5.77
C VAL A 317 10.06 -14.04 -5.58
N ALA A 318 10.55 -15.25 -5.41
CA ALA A 318 9.73 -16.40 -5.01
C ALA A 318 9.52 -16.40 -3.49
N THR A 319 8.28 -16.61 -3.06
CA THR A 319 7.91 -16.60 -1.64
C THR A 319 8.15 -17.96 -0.98
N SER A 320 8.72 -17.93 0.21
CA SER A 320 8.71 -19.03 1.18
C SER A 320 8.15 -18.56 2.52
N ILE A 321 7.51 -19.45 3.26
CA ILE A 321 7.02 -19.17 4.61
C ILE A 321 7.48 -20.29 5.53
N SER A 322 8.13 -19.91 6.63
CA SER A 322 8.56 -20.84 7.67
C SER A 322 7.78 -20.56 8.95
N ARG A 323 7.45 -21.64 9.66
CA ARG A 323 6.98 -21.58 11.05
C ARG A 323 8.16 -21.87 11.99
N VAL A 324 8.46 -20.97 12.90
CA VAL A 324 9.54 -21.10 13.88
C VAL A 324 8.93 -21.14 15.27
N ALA A 325 9.13 -22.23 16.01
CA ALA A 325 8.62 -22.39 17.37
C ALA A 325 9.33 -21.44 18.34
N LEU A 326 8.58 -20.65 19.11
CA LEU A 326 9.14 -19.69 20.07
C LEU A 326 9.91 -20.39 21.18
N GLY A 327 11.14 -20.00 21.39
CA GLY A 327 12.01 -20.47 22.46
C GLY A 327 12.89 -21.68 22.11
N THR A 328 12.42 -22.61 21.30
CA THR A 328 13.26 -23.70 20.78
C THR A 328 13.90 -23.36 19.43
N TRP A 329 13.28 -22.42 18.71
CA TRP A 329 13.66 -21.96 17.36
C TRP A 329 13.64 -23.08 16.32
N GLU A 330 12.91 -24.16 16.61
CA GLU A 330 12.70 -25.25 15.64
C GLU A 330 11.90 -24.72 14.45
N ARG A 331 12.42 -24.91 13.24
CA ARG A 331 11.89 -24.38 11.99
C ARG A 331 11.19 -25.47 11.18
N THR A 332 10.01 -25.15 10.66
CA THR A 332 9.24 -25.98 9.74
C THR A 332 8.86 -25.14 8.52
N GLU A 333 9.28 -25.56 7.33
CA GLU A 333 8.87 -24.92 6.08
C GLU A 333 7.43 -25.26 5.73
N LEU A 334 6.62 -24.28 5.36
CA LEU A 334 5.27 -24.52 4.89
C LEU A 334 5.27 -24.98 3.44
N THR A 335 4.42 -25.97 3.13
CA THR A 335 4.25 -26.42 1.74
C THR A 335 3.24 -25.53 1.04
N LEU A 336 3.73 -24.56 0.26
CA LEU A 336 2.91 -23.64 -0.52
C LEU A 336 2.51 -24.24 -1.89
N PRO A 337 1.39 -23.79 -2.50
CA PRO A 337 1.06 -24.14 -3.88
C PRO A 337 2.21 -23.76 -4.84
N ALA A 338 2.43 -24.56 -5.86
CA ALA A 338 3.52 -24.37 -6.82
C ALA A 338 3.41 -23.00 -7.54
N ALA A 339 4.56 -22.32 -7.69
CA ALA A 339 4.69 -21.03 -8.38
C ALA A 339 3.76 -19.90 -7.86
N ALA A 340 3.28 -20.01 -6.62
CA ALA A 340 2.48 -18.97 -6.00
C ALA A 340 3.34 -17.99 -5.21
N SER A 341 2.99 -16.72 -5.26
CA SER A 341 3.32 -15.77 -4.20
C SER A 341 2.35 -15.98 -3.05
N ALA A 342 2.85 -15.96 -1.83
CA ALA A 342 2.04 -16.21 -0.65
C ALA A 342 2.38 -15.22 0.47
N HIS A 343 1.38 -14.88 1.30
CA HIS A 343 1.58 -14.05 2.47
C HIS A 343 0.62 -14.43 3.59
N VAL A 344 1.06 -14.25 4.81
CA VAL A 344 0.20 -14.46 5.99
C VAL A 344 -0.79 -13.30 6.07
N VAL A 345 -2.09 -13.60 5.92
CA VAL A 345 -3.15 -12.59 5.95
C VAL A 345 -3.75 -12.40 7.34
N ALA A 346 -3.63 -13.40 8.19
CA ALA A 346 -4.06 -13.31 9.58
C ALA A 346 -3.31 -14.31 10.46
N ALA A 347 -2.83 -13.85 11.60
CA ALA A 347 -2.33 -14.62 12.73
C ALA A 347 -2.52 -13.76 13.98
N SER A 348 -2.65 -14.40 15.14
CA SER A 348 -2.76 -13.66 16.41
C SER A 348 -2.25 -14.50 17.57
N PRO A 349 -1.42 -13.94 18.46
CA PRO A 349 -0.99 -14.63 19.67
C PRO A 349 -2.14 -14.87 20.67
N LEU A 350 -3.33 -14.29 20.43
CA LEU A 350 -4.56 -14.48 21.21
C LEU A 350 -5.54 -15.50 20.59
N ALA A 351 -5.17 -16.12 19.45
CA ALA A 351 -6.02 -17.05 18.70
C ALA A 351 -5.42 -18.46 18.58
N GLY A 352 -4.55 -18.85 19.52
CA GLY A 352 -3.80 -20.10 19.45
C GLY A 352 -2.76 -20.08 18.33
N ASP A 353 -2.49 -21.25 17.75
CA ASP A 353 -1.54 -21.41 16.65
C ASP A 353 -2.20 -21.49 15.27
N GLU A 354 -3.45 -21.05 15.15
CA GLU A 354 -4.11 -20.90 13.86
C GLU A 354 -3.57 -19.66 13.11
N PHE A 355 -3.36 -19.83 11.81
CA PHE A 355 -2.99 -18.72 10.93
C PHE A 355 -3.59 -18.91 9.52
N TRP A 356 -3.60 -17.86 8.73
CA TRP A 356 -4.20 -17.85 7.40
C TRP A 356 -3.21 -17.31 6.38
N VAL A 357 -3.13 -18.00 5.25
CA VAL A 357 -2.21 -17.68 4.15
C VAL A 357 -3.01 -17.47 2.87
N ALA A 358 -2.81 -16.34 2.20
CA ALA A 358 -3.29 -16.16 0.83
C ALA A 358 -2.17 -16.50 -0.14
N ALA A 359 -2.48 -17.31 -1.16
CA ALA A 359 -1.55 -17.71 -2.19
C ALA A 359 -2.16 -17.47 -3.58
N SER A 360 -1.42 -16.84 -4.49
CA SER A 360 -1.85 -16.57 -5.86
C SER A 360 -0.66 -16.42 -6.81
N SER A 361 -0.92 -16.38 -8.13
CA SER A 361 0.06 -15.98 -9.13
C SER A 361 -0.60 -14.99 -10.11
N PHE A 362 0.11 -14.58 -11.16
CA PHE A 362 -0.52 -13.76 -12.20
C PHE A 362 -1.66 -14.47 -12.95
N THR A 363 -1.62 -15.79 -13.02
CA THR A 363 -2.54 -16.63 -13.81
C THR A 363 -3.41 -17.56 -12.96
N THR A 364 -3.11 -17.66 -11.66
CA THR A 364 -3.85 -18.53 -10.73
C THR A 364 -4.57 -17.65 -9.70
N PRO A 365 -5.92 -17.74 -9.60
CA PRO A 365 -6.70 -17.01 -8.61
C PRO A 365 -6.25 -17.32 -7.18
N THR A 366 -6.56 -16.40 -6.28
CA THR A 366 -6.18 -16.51 -4.88
C THR A 366 -6.86 -17.71 -4.21
N THR A 367 -6.07 -18.49 -3.51
CA THR A 367 -6.53 -19.54 -2.58
C THR A 367 -6.24 -19.09 -1.15
N LEU A 368 -7.22 -19.18 -0.27
CA LEU A 368 -7.07 -18.96 1.16
C LEU A 368 -6.81 -20.29 1.85
N LEU A 369 -5.65 -20.40 2.47
CA LEU A 369 -5.19 -21.58 3.19
C LEU A 369 -5.25 -21.32 4.69
N ARG A 370 -5.69 -22.29 5.46
CA ARG A 370 -5.69 -22.29 6.91
C ARG A 370 -4.55 -23.17 7.42
N GLY A 371 -3.69 -22.60 8.23
CA GLY A 371 -2.59 -23.29 8.90
C GLY A 371 -2.89 -23.61 10.35
N ASP A 372 -2.24 -24.64 10.87
CA ASP A 372 -2.33 -25.11 12.24
C ASP A 372 -0.98 -25.13 12.97
N ALA A 373 -0.97 -25.59 14.20
CA ALA A 373 0.22 -25.68 15.07
C ALA A 373 1.34 -26.58 14.49
N SER A 374 1.03 -27.49 13.58
CA SER A 374 2.05 -28.34 12.92
C SER A 374 2.69 -27.66 11.71
N GLY A 375 2.11 -26.57 11.22
CA GLY A 375 2.46 -25.93 9.95
C GLY A 375 1.77 -26.55 8.75
N ALA A 376 0.84 -27.50 8.96
CA ALA A 376 0.06 -28.05 7.86
C ALA A 376 -0.94 -27.01 7.34
N LEU A 377 -1.02 -26.90 6.01
CA LEU A 377 -1.94 -26.00 5.33
C LEU A 377 -3.10 -26.80 4.71
N THR A 378 -4.33 -26.30 4.91
CA THR A 378 -5.53 -26.83 4.29
C THR A 378 -6.26 -25.73 3.53
N GLU A 379 -6.75 -26.03 2.34
CA GLU A 379 -7.57 -25.07 1.59
C GLU A 379 -8.87 -24.80 2.32
N ALA A 380 -9.15 -23.53 2.54
CA ALA A 380 -10.39 -23.07 3.17
C ALA A 380 -11.36 -22.50 2.12
N LYS A 381 -10.85 -21.64 1.22
CA LYS A 381 -11.62 -21.05 0.13
C LYS A 381 -10.70 -20.74 -1.05
N HIS A 382 -11.27 -20.64 -2.25
CA HIS A 382 -10.58 -20.14 -3.43
C HIS A 382 -11.47 -19.13 -4.17
N ALA A 383 -10.82 -18.16 -4.83
CA ALA A 383 -11.51 -17.22 -5.69
C ALA A 383 -11.61 -17.76 -7.12
N PRO A 384 -12.67 -17.45 -7.86
CA PRO A 384 -12.75 -17.77 -9.29
C PRO A 384 -11.92 -16.80 -10.13
N ALA A 385 -11.59 -17.23 -11.35
CA ALA A 385 -11.22 -16.33 -12.42
C ALA A 385 -12.48 -15.82 -13.13
N HIS A 386 -12.61 -14.51 -13.29
CA HIS A 386 -13.70 -13.88 -14.06
C HIS A 386 -13.30 -13.59 -15.52
N PHE A 387 -12.22 -14.20 -15.99
CA PHE A 387 -11.73 -14.13 -17.36
C PHE A 387 -11.04 -15.46 -17.73
N ASP A 388 -10.84 -15.70 -19.03
CA ASP A 388 -10.16 -16.90 -19.49
C ASP A 388 -8.65 -16.82 -19.21
N THR A 389 -8.15 -17.72 -18.38
CA THR A 389 -6.73 -17.87 -18.07
C THR A 389 -6.03 -18.93 -18.90
N SER A 390 -6.77 -19.65 -19.78
CA SER A 390 -6.21 -20.71 -20.59
C SER A 390 -5.18 -20.16 -21.59
N GLY A 391 -4.04 -20.82 -21.71
CA GLY A 391 -2.95 -20.36 -22.58
C GLY A 391 -2.11 -19.21 -22.03
N LEU A 392 -2.44 -18.66 -20.87
CA LEU A 392 -1.59 -17.67 -20.22
C LEU A 392 -0.42 -18.33 -19.50
N GLU A 393 0.77 -17.80 -19.72
CA GLU A 393 2.01 -18.19 -19.05
C GLU A 393 2.65 -16.97 -18.39
N THR A 394 3.44 -17.20 -17.33
CA THR A 394 4.33 -16.22 -16.73
C THR A 394 5.77 -16.65 -16.93
N ARG A 395 6.61 -15.73 -17.39
CA ARG A 395 8.06 -15.93 -17.52
C ARG A 395 8.79 -14.89 -16.70
N GLN A 396 9.86 -15.31 -16.02
CA GLN A 396 10.78 -14.41 -15.36
C GLN A 396 12.01 -14.22 -16.24
N HIS A 397 12.41 -12.98 -16.46
CA HIS A 397 13.64 -12.61 -17.15
C HIS A 397 14.52 -11.75 -16.26
N TRP A 398 15.80 -11.77 -16.57
CA TRP A 398 16.80 -10.93 -15.92
C TRP A 398 17.42 -10.01 -16.97
N VAL A 399 17.61 -8.74 -16.59
CA VAL A 399 18.22 -7.71 -17.41
C VAL A 399 19.33 -7.02 -16.61
N THR A 400 20.26 -6.38 -17.31
CA THR A 400 21.35 -5.63 -16.68
C THR A 400 21.11 -4.14 -16.86
N SER A 401 21.09 -3.41 -15.75
CA SER A 401 20.99 -1.94 -15.72
C SER A 401 22.27 -1.27 -16.19
N ALA A 402 22.23 0.03 -16.38
CA ALA A 402 23.35 0.84 -16.90
C ALA A 402 24.62 0.73 -16.05
N ASP A 403 24.50 0.56 -14.73
CA ASP A 403 25.62 0.40 -13.80
C ASP A 403 26.10 -1.06 -13.62
N GLY A 404 25.54 -2.00 -14.38
CA GLY A 404 25.88 -3.43 -14.29
C GLY A 404 25.02 -4.23 -13.30
N THR A 405 24.11 -3.60 -12.56
CA THR A 405 23.21 -4.31 -11.65
C THR A 405 22.22 -5.17 -12.41
N ARG A 406 22.07 -6.44 -12.00
CA ARG A 406 21.08 -7.36 -12.55
C ARG A 406 19.76 -7.24 -11.79
N LEU A 407 18.66 -7.16 -12.52
CA LEU A 407 17.31 -7.09 -11.95
C LEU A 407 16.35 -8.01 -12.73
N PRO A 408 15.38 -8.63 -12.03
CA PRO A 408 14.37 -9.46 -12.68
C PRO A 408 13.14 -8.63 -13.06
N TYR A 409 12.39 -9.18 -14.01
CA TYR A 409 11.02 -8.80 -14.28
C TYR A 409 10.19 -10.01 -14.68
N PHE A 410 8.90 -9.95 -14.42
CA PHE A 410 7.94 -10.94 -14.89
C PHE A 410 7.22 -10.41 -16.12
N ILE A 411 6.95 -11.31 -17.07
CA ILE A 411 6.06 -11.06 -18.20
C ILE A 411 5.00 -12.14 -18.26
N THR A 412 3.74 -11.73 -18.35
CA THR A 412 2.58 -12.64 -18.36
C THR A 412 1.71 -12.36 -19.59
N GLY A 413 1.27 -13.42 -20.25
CA GLY A 413 0.39 -13.38 -21.40
C GLY A 413 0.41 -14.66 -22.22
N ASP A 414 -0.16 -14.63 -23.40
CA ASP A 414 -0.11 -15.72 -24.37
C ASP A 414 1.07 -15.55 -25.34
N PHE A 415 2.04 -16.45 -25.24
CA PHE A 415 3.29 -16.44 -26.02
C PHE A 415 3.18 -17.19 -27.38
N SER A 416 2.00 -17.61 -27.80
CA SER A 416 1.81 -18.34 -29.07
C SER A 416 1.94 -17.48 -30.32
N GLY A 417 1.99 -16.14 -30.19
CA GLY A 417 2.05 -15.20 -31.29
C GLY A 417 3.32 -14.34 -31.32
N GLY A 418 3.29 -13.31 -32.18
CA GLY A 418 4.36 -12.30 -32.30
C GLY A 418 4.21 -11.15 -31.28
N PRO A 419 4.83 -9.97 -31.56
CA PRO A 419 4.75 -8.80 -30.70
C PRO A 419 3.30 -8.37 -30.44
N ARG A 420 3.01 -7.94 -29.22
CA ARG A 420 1.66 -7.53 -28.77
C ARG A 420 1.71 -6.24 -27.97
N PRO A 421 0.59 -5.51 -27.87
CA PRO A 421 0.46 -4.45 -26.89
C PRO A 421 0.84 -4.93 -25.48
N THR A 422 1.68 -4.15 -24.83
CA THR A 422 2.30 -4.54 -23.57
C THR A 422 2.11 -3.43 -22.53
N LEU A 423 1.57 -3.81 -21.37
CA LEU A 423 1.43 -2.92 -20.21
C LEU A 423 2.56 -3.19 -19.22
N VAL A 424 3.39 -2.20 -18.98
CA VAL A 424 4.49 -2.29 -18.01
C VAL A 424 4.10 -1.52 -16.77
N GLY A 425 3.88 -2.24 -15.67
CA GLY A 425 3.72 -1.66 -14.33
C GLY A 425 5.06 -1.29 -13.72
N GLY A 426 5.07 -0.56 -12.59
CA GLY A 426 6.30 -0.28 -11.86
C GLY A 426 6.06 0.57 -10.62
N TYR A 427 7.00 0.44 -9.65
CA TYR A 427 6.97 1.24 -8.42
C TYR A 427 8.38 1.75 -8.08
N GLY A 428 9.28 0.89 -7.63
CA GLY A 428 10.71 1.19 -7.42
C GLY A 428 10.97 2.23 -6.33
N GLY A 429 10.51 1.97 -5.10
CA GLY A 429 10.74 2.83 -3.95
C GLY A 429 10.11 2.31 -2.67
N PHE A 430 10.45 2.92 -1.55
CA PHE A 430 9.89 2.65 -0.22
C PHE A 430 10.00 1.20 0.26
N GLU A 431 10.95 0.44 -0.27
CA GLU A 431 11.09 -1.01 0.00
C GLU A 431 9.82 -1.82 -0.31
N VAL A 432 8.94 -1.31 -1.18
CA VAL A 432 7.74 -2.06 -1.57
C VAL A 432 8.12 -3.17 -2.54
N SER A 433 8.02 -4.41 -2.09
CA SER A 433 8.24 -5.59 -2.91
C SER A 433 7.05 -5.86 -3.83
N LEU A 434 7.30 -6.00 -5.12
CA LEU A 434 6.28 -6.37 -6.10
C LEU A 434 6.35 -7.88 -6.37
N THR A 435 5.43 -8.63 -5.79
CA THR A 435 5.30 -10.07 -6.03
C THR A 435 4.17 -10.39 -7.02
N PRO A 436 4.20 -11.54 -7.70
CA PRO A 436 3.12 -11.98 -8.57
C PRO A 436 1.76 -12.01 -7.85
N ALA A 437 0.73 -11.37 -8.43
CA ALA A 437 -0.61 -11.33 -7.86
C ALA A 437 -1.69 -11.44 -8.94
N PHE A 438 -2.73 -12.22 -8.65
CA PHE A 438 -3.91 -12.34 -9.49
C PHE A 438 -4.75 -11.05 -9.46
N SER A 439 -5.27 -10.66 -10.61
CA SER A 439 -6.17 -9.52 -10.72
C SER A 439 -7.23 -9.76 -11.79
N ASN A 440 -8.49 -9.91 -11.36
CA ASN A 440 -9.62 -10.00 -12.29
C ASN A 440 -9.76 -8.74 -13.15
N VAL A 441 -9.49 -7.55 -12.59
CA VAL A 441 -9.56 -6.29 -13.33
C VAL A 441 -8.58 -6.28 -14.49
N ARG A 442 -7.30 -6.59 -14.23
CA ARG A 442 -6.25 -6.68 -15.25
C ARG A 442 -6.54 -7.83 -16.24
N GLY A 443 -7.05 -8.95 -15.72
CA GLY A 443 -7.42 -10.09 -16.53
C GLY A 443 -8.48 -9.73 -17.58
N ILE A 444 -9.62 -9.20 -17.13
CA ILE A 444 -10.75 -8.78 -17.98
C ILE A 444 -10.35 -7.69 -18.96
N ALA A 445 -9.62 -6.69 -18.48
CA ALA A 445 -9.36 -5.48 -19.25
C ALA A 445 -8.14 -5.58 -20.18
N TRP A 446 -7.23 -6.55 -19.94
CA TRP A 446 -5.96 -6.60 -20.64
C TRP A 446 -5.51 -8.01 -21.07
N LEU A 447 -5.36 -8.96 -20.14
CA LEU A 447 -4.80 -10.29 -20.46
C LEU A 447 -5.71 -11.10 -21.36
N GLU A 448 -7.01 -11.13 -21.07
CA GLU A 448 -8.02 -11.79 -21.93
C GLU A 448 -8.09 -11.19 -23.33
N GLN A 449 -7.77 -9.89 -23.45
CA GLN A 449 -7.67 -9.20 -24.71
C GLN A 449 -6.37 -9.53 -25.50
N GLY A 450 -5.51 -10.37 -24.96
CA GLY A 450 -4.27 -10.83 -25.57
C GLY A 450 -3.04 -9.95 -25.35
N GLY A 451 -3.10 -8.96 -24.44
CA GLY A 451 -1.95 -8.11 -24.10
C GLY A 451 -0.96 -8.80 -23.16
N PHE A 452 0.31 -8.41 -23.24
CA PHE A 452 1.29 -8.76 -22.22
C PHE A 452 1.22 -7.78 -21.03
N TYR A 453 1.41 -8.33 -19.83
CA TYR A 453 1.67 -7.54 -18.63
C TYR A 453 3.10 -7.79 -18.14
N VAL A 454 3.84 -6.72 -17.88
CA VAL A 454 5.21 -6.75 -17.37
C VAL A 454 5.25 -6.10 -16.00
N GLN A 455 5.85 -6.82 -15.02
CA GLN A 455 6.10 -6.32 -13.68
C GLN A 455 7.60 -6.38 -13.39
N PRO A 456 8.32 -5.24 -13.47
CA PRO A 456 9.71 -5.17 -13.10
C PRO A 456 9.88 -5.09 -11.58
N ASN A 457 10.94 -5.71 -11.08
CA ASN A 457 11.40 -5.61 -9.70
C ASN A 457 12.59 -4.63 -9.66
N LEU A 458 12.26 -3.34 -9.68
CA LEU A 458 13.24 -2.26 -9.75
C LEU A 458 13.92 -2.07 -8.40
N ARG A 459 15.18 -1.62 -8.40
CA ARG A 459 15.80 -1.11 -7.18
C ARG A 459 14.92 -0.02 -6.56
N GLY A 460 15.02 0.10 -5.24
CA GLY A 460 14.09 0.91 -4.43
C GLY A 460 12.95 0.09 -3.85
N GLY A 461 12.64 -1.09 -4.42
CA GLY A 461 11.80 -2.11 -3.78
C GLY A 461 12.52 -2.85 -2.65
N GLY A 462 11.83 -3.80 -2.02
CA GLY A 462 12.33 -4.62 -0.91
C GLY A 462 12.80 -6.02 -1.30
N GLU A 463 12.64 -6.42 -2.56
CA GLU A 463 12.73 -7.81 -3.01
C GLU A 463 14.07 -8.50 -2.70
N PHE A 464 15.15 -7.72 -2.58
CA PHE A 464 16.51 -8.20 -2.32
C PHE A 464 17.13 -7.57 -1.05
N GLY A 465 16.29 -7.15 -0.11
CA GLY A 465 16.71 -6.60 1.18
C GLY A 465 17.06 -5.11 1.17
N PRO A 466 17.56 -4.57 2.31
CA PRO A 466 17.74 -3.14 2.51
C PRO A 466 18.70 -2.48 1.52
N GLU A 467 19.72 -3.18 1.05
CA GLU A 467 20.69 -2.64 0.09
C GLU A 467 20.07 -2.41 -1.29
N TRP A 468 19.09 -3.24 -1.70
CA TRP A 468 18.35 -3.09 -2.94
C TRP A 468 17.61 -1.74 -3.01
N HIS A 469 17.14 -1.28 -1.87
CA HIS A 469 16.51 0.02 -1.71
C HIS A 469 17.55 1.14 -1.53
N SER A 470 18.46 1.04 -0.56
CA SER A 470 19.30 2.14 -0.12
C SER A 470 20.27 2.66 -1.20
N GLN A 471 20.66 1.83 -2.17
CA GLN A 471 21.55 2.23 -3.27
C GLN A 471 20.91 3.20 -4.29
N VAL A 472 19.60 3.47 -4.22
CA VAL A 472 18.87 4.31 -5.18
C VAL A 472 18.06 5.43 -4.54
N VAL A 473 18.33 5.78 -3.29
CA VAL A 473 17.68 6.89 -2.61
C VAL A 473 18.39 8.22 -2.86
N LYS A 474 17.69 9.33 -2.65
CA LYS A 474 18.21 10.70 -2.69
C LYS A 474 18.97 11.00 -3.99
N THR A 475 20.26 11.35 -3.90
CA THR A 475 21.11 11.70 -5.05
C THR A 475 21.28 10.57 -6.06
N ASN A 476 21.04 9.32 -5.67
CA ASN A 476 21.13 8.14 -6.52
C ASN A 476 19.80 7.74 -7.17
N ARG A 477 18.73 8.51 -6.96
CA ARG A 477 17.38 8.19 -7.43
C ARG A 477 17.30 7.94 -8.94
N HIS A 478 18.15 8.56 -9.75
CA HIS A 478 18.20 8.38 -11.20
C HIS A 478 18.36 6.92 -11.63
N LYS A 479 18.99 6.07 -10.83
CA LYS A 479 19.20 4.64 -11.11
C LYS A 479 17.89 3.85 -11.26
N VAL A 480 16.81 4.27 -10.60
CA VAL A 480 15.49 3.62 -10.75
C VAL A 480 14.98 3.74 -12.19
N TRP A 481 15.20 4.90 -12.83
CA TRP A 481 14.84 5.10 -14.23
C TRP A 481 15.77 4.36 -15.18
N GLU A 482 17.07 4.22 -14.85
CA GLU A 482 18.01 3.37 -15.60
C GLU A 482 17.54 1.91 -15.59
N ASP A 483 17.11 1.38 -14.44
CA ASP A 483 16.54 0.04 -14.29
C ASP A 483 15.28 -0.12 -15.13
N HIS A 484 14.33 0.82 -15.01
CA HIS A 484 13.07 0.79 -15.74
C HIS A 484 13.31 0.84 -17.26
N LYS A 485 14.21 1.71 -17.73
CA LYS A 485 14.59 1.80 -19.14
C LYS A 485 15.18 0.49 -19.66
N ALA A 486 16.07 -0.14 -18.89
CA ALA A 486 16.69 -1.42 -19.25
C ALA A 486 15.61 -2.52 -19.45
N VAL A 487 14.58 -2.56 -18.60
CA VAL A 487 13.46 -3.50 -18.77
C VAL A 487 12.68 -3.23 -20.05
N LEU A 488 12.35 -1.97 -20.36
CA LEU A 488 11.64 -1.60 -21.59
C LEU A 488 12.45 -2.02 -22.84
N GLU A 489 13.75 -1.76 -22.84
CA GLU A 489 14.65 -2.13 -23.94
C GLU A 489 14.76 -3.67 -24.10
N ASP A 490 14.80 -4.43 -23.02
CA ASP A 490 14.86 -5.89 -23.07
C ASP A 490 13.54 -6.50 -23.58
N VAL A 491 12.38 -5.93 -23.18
CA VAL A 491 11.06 -6.32 -23.70
C VAL A 491 11.03 -6.19 -25.24
N VAL A 492 11.57 -5.09 -25.76
CA VAL A 492 11.67 -4.84 -27.20
C VAL A 492 12.70 -5.77 -27.86
N ALA A 493 13.86 -5.94 -27.27
CA ALA A 493 14.93 -6.79 -27.79
C ALA A 493 14.53 -8.27 -27.87
N ARG A 494 13.70 -8.75 -26.94
CA ARG A 494 13.12 -10.10 -26.97
C ARG A 494 11.98 -10.26 -27.99
N GLY A 495 11.53 -9.17 -28.61
CA GLY A 495 10.46 -9.21 -29.61
C GLY A 495 9.06 -9.34 -29.01
N TYR A 496 8.85 -9.00 -27.73
CA TYR A 496 7.54 -9.04 -27.10
C TYR A 496 6.65 -7.85 -27.53
N ALA A 497 7.24 -6.68 -27.74
CA ALA A 497 6.55 -5.48 -28.21
C ALA A 497 7.50 -4.56 -28.97
N ALA A 498 6.97 -3.73 -29.87
CA ALA A 498 7.67 -2.53 -30.34
C ALA A 498 7.46 -1.39 -29.33
N PRO A 499 8.34 -0.36 -29.26
CA PRO A 499 8.16 0.77 -28.34
C PRO A 499 6.78 1.41 -28.42
N ALA A 500 6.25 1.60 -29.62
CA ALA A 500 4.91 2.18 -29.84
C ALA A 500 3.76 1.29 -29.30
N GLN A 501 3.99 0.03 -28.98
CA GLN A 501 3.04 -0.91 -28.41
C GLN A 501 3.17 -1.05 -26.88
N ILE A 502 4.05 -0.30 -26.24
CA ILE A 502 4.25 -0.33 -24.80
C ILE A 502 3.52 0.83 -24.15
N ALA A 503 2.67 0.53 -23.17
CA ALA A 503 2.16 1.52 -22.21
C ALA A 503 2.83 1.32 -20.86
N ILE A 504 3.28 2.40 -20.23
CA ILE A 504 3.78 2.37 -18.85
C ILE A 504 2.69 2.86 -17.90
N ARG A 505 2.58 2.24 -16.72
CA ARG A 505 1.57 2.59 -15.71
C ARG A 505 2.16 2.56 -14.30
N GLY A 506 1.92 3.60 -13.52
CA GLY A 506 2.32 3.63 -12.12
C GLY A 506 1.52 4.64 -11.30
N GLY A 507 1.37 4.35 -10.02
CA GLY A 507 0.67 5.21 -9.06
C GLY A 507 1.55 5.64 -7.90
N SER A 508 1.31 6.82 -7.33
CA SER A 508 2.07 7.36 -6.21
C SER A 508 3.56 7.51 -6.56
N ASN A 509 4.46 6.81 -5.86
CA ASN A 509 5.87 6.70 -6.27
C ASN A 509 6.03 6.09 -7.69
N GLY A 510 5.15 5.16 -8.09
CA GLY A 510 5.07 4.68 -9.48
C GLY A 510 4.60 5.75 -10.45
N GLY A 511 3.81 6.73 -10.00
CA GLY A 511 3.45 7.93 -10.77
C GLY A 511 4.65 8.87 -10.97
N LEU A 512 5.53 8.99 -9.98
CA LEU A 512 6.83 9.63 -10.15
C LEU A 512 7.70 8.88 -11.17
N LEU A 513 7.75 7.54 -11.08
CA LEU A 513 8.47 6.70 -12.04
C LEU A 513 8.00 6.97 -13.48
N THR A 514 6.69 6.90 -13.73
CA THR A 514 6.13 7.03 -15.09
C THR A 514 6.17 8.47 -15.62
N SER A 515 5.98 9.48 -14.77
CA SER A 515 6.14 10.88 -15.17
C SER A 515 7.60 11.24 -15.43
N GLY A 516 8.53 10.70 -14.63
CA GLY A 516 9.96 10.84 -14.86
C GLY A 516 10.42 10.15 -16.15
N ALA A 517 9.91 8.94 -16.43
CA ALA A 517 10.17 8.24 -17.69
C ALA A 517 9.70 9.06 -18.91
N LEU A 518 8.52 9.68 -18.81
CA LEU A 518 7.93 10.49 -19.88
C LEU A 518 8.86 11.66 -20.30
N VAL A 519 9.52 12.30 -19.34
CA VAL A 519 10.38 13.44 -19.63
C VAL A 519 11.84 13.05 -19.96
N GLN A 520 12.28 11.83 -19.59
CA GLN A 520 13.69 11.40 -19.74
C GLN A 520 13.93 10.52 -20.97
N TYR A 521 13.06 9.52 -21.25
CA TYR A 521 13.23 8.57 -22.39
C TYR A 521 11.88 8.25 -23.06
N PRO A 522 11.20 9.28 -23.59
CA PRO A 522 9.87 9.13 -24.21
C PRO A 522 9.84 8.22 -25.45
N GLU A 523 11.02 7.95 -26.05
CA GLU A 523 11.18 7.07 -27.21
C GLU A 523 11.00 5.58 -26.91
N CYS A 524 11.02 5.18 -25.63
CA CYS A 524 10.97 3.77 -25.24
C CYS A 524 9.55 3.19 -25.16
N PHE A 525 8.52 4.03 -25.23
CA PHE A 525 7.11 3.59 -25.09
C PHE A 525 6.13 4.47 -25.87
N GLY A 526 4.91 3.96 -26.07
CA GLY A 526 3.85 4.61 -26.87
C GLY A 526 2.81 5.37 -26.05
N ALA A 527 2.71 5.11 -24.73
CA ALA A 527 1.75 5.79 -23.84
C ALA A 527 2.18 5.74 -22.38
N ALA A 528 1.77 6.73 -21.58
CA ALA A 528 2.04 6.78 -20.14
C ALA A 528 0.77 7.04 -19.33
N VAL A 529 0.49 6.19 -18.33
CA VAL A 529 -0.55 6.40 -17.32
C VAL A 529 0.12 6.75 -15.98
N ILE A 530 -0.19 7.93 -15.49
CA ILE A 530 0.47 8.61 -14.38
C ILE A 530 -0.57 8.88 -13.30
N GLN A 531 -0.63 8.03 -12.26
CA GLN A 531 -1.70 8.04 -11.28
C GLN A 531 -1.23 8.62 -9.94
N VAL A 532 -2.04 9.50 -9.33
CA VAL A 532 -1.77 10.13 -8.02
C VAL A 532 -0.29 10.46 -7.80
N PRO A 533 0.37 11.13 -8.79
CA PRO A 533 1.82 11.18 -8.88
C PRO A 533 2.44 12.24 -7.99
N LEU A 534 3.73 12.06 -7.67
CA LEU A 534 4.61 13.14 -7.26
C LEU A 534 5.31 13.68 -8.52
N THR A 535 5.23 14.97 -8.78
CA THR A 535 5.82 15.58 -10.00
C THR A 535 6.59 16.88 -9.74
N ASP A 536 6.17 17.64 -8.71
CA ASP A 536 6.83 18.88 -8.26
C ASP A 536 7.79 18.56 -7.11
N MET A 537 8.95 17.99 -7.49
CA MET A 537 9.87 17.46 -6.49
C MET A 537 10.76 18.53 -5.85
N LEU A 538 10.74 19.77 -6.33
CA LEU A 538 11.48 20.88 -5.70
C LEU A 538 10.73 21.54 -4.53
N ARG A 539 9.45 21.15 -4.30
CA ARG A 539 8.66 21.61 -3.14
C ARG A 539 7.76 20.52 -2.53
N TYR A 540 7.94 19.26 -2.92
CA TYR A 540 7.06 18.17 -2.46
C TYR A 540 6.96 18.07 -0.94
N HIS A 541 8.06 18.38 -0.23
CA HIS A 541 8.15 18.32 1.24
C HIS A 541 7.23 19.33 1.94
N THR A 542 6.70 20.33 1.23
CA THR A 542 5.74 21.32 1.75
C THR A 542 4.29 20.99 1.39
N LEU A 543 4.02 19.87 0.72
CA LEU A 543 2.72 19.47 0.21
C LEU A 543 2.21 18.21 0.93
N SER A 544 1.09 18.31 1.64
CA SER A 544 0.46 17.20 2.39
C SER A 544 1.48 16.44 3.26
N ALA A 545 1.60 15.11 3.09
CA ALA A 545 2.54 14.29 3.86
C ALA A 545 3.98 14.32 3.32
N GLY A 546 4.31 15.20 2.39
CA GLY A 546 5.59 15.22 1.65
C GLY A 546 6.84 15.27 2.52
N ALA A 547 6.82 15.97 3.66
CA ALA A 547 7.96 16.03 4.57
C ALA A 547 8.41 14.65 5.07
N SER A 548 7.49 13.67 5.16
CA SER A 548 7.82 12.30 5.58
C SER A 548 8.69 11.51 4.59
N TRP A 549 8.88 11.98 3.35
CA TRP A 549 9.56 11.24 2.29
C TRP A 549 10.98 11.76 1.98
N MET A 550 11.53 12.65 2.81
CA MET A 550 12.87 13.21 2.56
C MET A 550 14.00 12.17 2.68
N ALA A 551 13.79 11.10 3.44
CA ALA A 551 14.73 9.98 3.48
C ALA A 551 14.79 9.21 2.14
N GLU A 552 13.70 9.17 1.39
CA GLU A 552 13.61 8.52 0.08
C GLU A 552 14.13 9.44 -1.04
N TYR A 553 13.64 10.68 -1.11
CA TYR A 553 13.83 11.55 -2.27
C TYR A 553 14.91 12.62 -2.08
N GLY A 554 15.29 12.89 -0.83
CA GLY A 554 16.20 13.98 -0.48
C GLY A 554 15.47 15.25 -0.05
N ASP A 555 16.21 16.14 0.60
CA ASP A 555 15.71 17.42 1.10
C ASP A 555 15.87 18.51 0.02
N PRO A 556 14.77 19.09 -0.53
CA PRO A 556 14.85 20.17 -1.51
C PRO A 556 15.44 21.47 -0.97
N ASP A 557 15.54 21.64 0.34
CA ASP A 557 16.19 22.81 0.96
C ASP A 557 17.70 22.62 1.15
N ASN A 558 18.19 21.37 1.03
CA ASN A 558 19.62 21.09 0.93
C ASN A 558 20.11 21.36 -0.52
N PRO A 559 21.08 22.27 -0.75
CA PRO A 559 21.51 22.64 -2.11
C PRO A 559 22.03 21.49 -2.98
N GLU A 560 22.72 20.50 -2.39
CA GLU A 560 23.27 19.34 -3.10
C GLU A 560 22.14 18.38 -3.52
N GLU A 561 21.26 18.02 -2.56
CA GLU A 561 20.13 17.13 -2.83
C GLU A 561 19.13 17.81 -3.79
N ARG A 562 18.88 19.11 -3.64
CA ARG A 562 18.06 19.90 -4.58
C ARG A 562 18.61 19.86 -6.00
N ALA A 563 19.93 20.00 -6.16
CA ALA A 563 20.55 19.93 -7.48
C ALA A 563 20.35 18.56 -8.13
N ALA A 564 20.46 17.47 -7.36
CA ALA A 564 20.16 16.13 -7.83
C ALA A 564 18.66 15.96 -8.18
N ILE A 565 17.76 16.37 -7.30
CA ILE A 565 16.30 16.33 -7.51
C ILE A 565 15.90 17.09 -8.78
N ALA A 566 16.47 18.25 -9.02
CA ALA A 566 16.18 19.06 -10.20
C ALA A 566 16.45 18.33 -11.53
N THR A 567 17.41 17.40 -11.54
CA THR A 567 17.76 16.64 -12.77
C THR A 567 16.65 15.65 -13.19
N TRP A 568 15.83 15.17 -12.26
CA TRP A 568 14.82 14.16 -12.51
C TRP A 568 13.40 14.58 -12.10
N SER A 569 13.20 15.75 -11.50
CA SER A 569 11.86 16.26 -11.14
C SER A 569 10.97 16.41 -12.38
N PRO A 570 9.88 15.65 -12.52
CA PRO A 570 9.12 15.59 -13.78
C PRO A 570 8.59 16.96 -14.23
N LEU A 571 8.00 17.73 -13.33
CA LEU A 571 7.42 19.05 -13.64
C LEU A 571 8.46 20.02 -14.20
N HIS A 572 9.68 19.99 -13.67
CA HIS A 572 10.75 20.92 -14.02
C HIS A 572 11.55 20.52 -15.29
N ASN A 573 11.29 19.30 -15.80
CA ASN A 573 11.94 18.75 -16.98
C ASN A 573 10.98 18.58 -18.17
N VAL A 574 9.79 19.18 -18.11
CA VAL A 574 8.87 19.23 -19.25
C VAL A 574 9.47 20.11 -20.34
N ARG A 575 9.60 19.55 -21.55
CA ARG A 575 10.14 20.26 -22.73
C ARG A 575 9.03 20.57 -23.74
N PRO A 576 9.16 21.68 -24.48
CA PRO A 576 8.26 21.98 -25.60
C PRO A 576 8.22 20.84 -26.63
N ARG A 577 7.04 20.61 -27.23
CA ARG A 577 6.84 19.53 -28.19
C ARG A 577 7.72 19.67 -29.44
N GLU A 578 8.05 20.89 -29.84
CA GLU A 578 8.95 21.17 -30.95
C GLU A 578 10.40 20.75 -30.67
N GLU A 579 10.81 20.63 -29.41
CA GLU A 579 12.12 20.13 -29.03
C GLU A 579 12.11 18.60 -28.90
N VAL A 580 11.12 18.06 -28.18
CA VAL A 580 10.93 16.62 -27.97
C VAL A 580 9.45 16.29 -27.94
N ALA A 581 9.01 15.43 -28.83
CA ALA A 581 7.64 14.95 -28.85
C ALA A 581 7.50 13.79 -27.84
N TYR A 582 6.62 13.97 -26.83
CA TYR A 582 6.28 12.90 -25.90
C TYR A 582 5.14 12.02 -26.46
N PRO A 583 5.10 10.73 -26.10
CA PRO A 583 3.91 9.91 -26.29
C PRO A 583 2.74 10.48 -25.48
N PRO A 584 1.49 10.12 -25.81
CA PRO A 584 0.32 10.54 -25.04
C PRO A 584 0.46 10.14 -23.55
N ALA A 585 0.05 11.06 -22.68
CA ALA A 585 -0.01 10.83 -21.24
C ALA A 585 -1.44 10.98 -20.71
N LEU A 586 -1.85 10.09 -19.81
CA LEU A 586 -3.05 10.23 -18.97
C LEU A 586 -2.59 10.48 -17.53
N VAL A 587 -2.90 11.66 -17.01
CA VAL A 587 -2.63 12.02 -15.62
C VAL A 587 -3.91 11.88 -14.82
N THR A 588 -3.90 11.08 -13.74
CA THR A 588 -5.07 10.91 -12.89
C THR A 588 -4.76 11.24 -11.43
N THR A 589 -5.76 11.75 -10.71
CA THR A 589 -5.66 11.99 -9.26
C THR A 589 -7.04 11.95 -8.60
N SER A 590 -7.08 12.19 -7.29
CA SER A 590 -8.31 12.33 -6.51
C SER A 590 -8.28 13.63 -5.72
N THR A 591 -9.41 14.34 -5.67
CA THR A 591 -9.50 15.64 -4.99
C THR A 591 -9.21 15.53 -3.48
N ARG A 592 -9.61 14.41 -2.86
CA ARG A 592 -9.44 14.18 -1.41
C ARG A 592 -8.16 13.40 -1.05
N ASP A 593 -7.18 13.41 -1.92
CA ASP A 593 -5.86 12.83 -1.64
C ASP A 593 -5.10 13.74 -0.66
N ASP A 594 -5.12 13.38 0.62
CA ASP A 594 -4.43 14.06 1.72
C ASP A 594 -3.04 13.48 2.01
N ARG A 595 -2.62 12.48 1.21
CA ARG A 595 -1.26 11.91 1.24
C ARG A 595 -0.37 12.57 0.19
N VAL A 596 -0.70 12.40 -1.08
CA VAL A 596 -0.01 13.05 -2.21
C VAL A 596 -0.90 14.17 -2.74
N HIS A 597 -0.50 15.39 -2.51
CA HIS A 597 -1.31 16.57 -2.82
C HIS A 597 -1.70 16.61 -4.32
N PRO A 598 -2.98 16.77 -4.68
CA PRO A 598 -3.45 16.80 -6.07
C PRO A 598 -2.80 17.88 -6.94
N ALA A 599 -2.22 18.92 -6.34
CA ALA A 599 -1.46 19.94 -7.06
C ALA A 599 -0.35 19.34 -7.94
N HIS A 600 0.28 18.24 -7.51
CA HIS A 600 1.27 17.54 -8.32
C HIS A 600 0.71 17.14 -9.70
N ALA A 601 -0.41 16.43 -9.71
CA ALA A 601 -1.07 15.99 -10.94
C ALA A 601 -1.60 17.16 -11.76
N ARG A 602 -2.26 18.12 -11.11
CA ARG A 602 -2.87 19.29 -11.75
C ARG A 602 -1.84 20.16 -12.46
N THR A 603 -0.75 20.52 -11.75
CA THR A 603 0.30 21.38 -12.31
C THR A 603 1.10 20.68 -13.41
N PHE A 604 1.34 19.37 -13.27
CA PHE A 604 2.03 18.60 -14.29
C PHE A 604 1.21 18.48 -15.59
N ALA A 605 -0.08 18.17 -15.49
CA ALA A 605 -0.97 18.14 -16.64
C ALA A 605 -1.05 19.50 -17.34
N LEU A 606 -1.12 20.59 -16.58
CA LEU A 606 -1.10 21.95 -17.12
C LEU A 606 0.24 22.27 -17.84
N ALA A 607 1.37 21.87 -17.24
CA ALA A 607 2.69 22.07 -17.84
C ALA A 607 2.84 21.31 -19.17
N LEU A 608 2.43 20.05 -19.20
CA LEU A 608 2.42 19.26 -20.44
C LEU A 608 1.54 19.91 -21.52
N TRP A 609 0.34 20.35 -21.16
CA TRP A 609 -0.56 21.01 -22.10
C TRP A 609 0.03 22.34 -22.63
N ARG A 610 0.62 23.17 -21.76
CA ARG A 610 1.29 24.44 -22.16
C ARG A 610 2.49 24.21 -23.07
N ALA A 611 3.20 23.08 -22.86
CA ALA A 611 4.32 22.66 -23.71
C ALA A 611 3.86 22.06 -25.05
N GLY A 612 2.55 22.04 -25.35
CA GLY A 612 1.98 21.44 -26.56
C GLY A 612 2.01 19.91 -26.59
N GLN A 613 2.32 19.25 -25.48
CA GLN A 613 2.39 17.80 -25.38
C GLN A 613 0.98 17.17 -25.35
N PRO A 614 0.80 15.95 -25.88
CA PRO A 614 -0.48 15.25 -25.85
C PRO A 614 -0.76 14.74 -24.43
N VAL A 615 -1.72 15.37 -23.75
CA VAL A 615 -2.08 15.03 -22.38
C VAL A 615 -3.59 15.01 -22.19
N ASP A 616 -4.06 13.99 -21.49
CA ASP A 616 -5.40 13.84 -20.95
C ASP A 616 -5.35 13.85 -19.43
N TYR A 617 -6.42 14.31 -18.80
CA TYR A 617 -6.50 14.46 -17.36
C TYR A 617 -7.81 13.94 -16.81
N PHE A 618 -7.76 13.25 -15.69
CA PHE A 618 -8.93 12.78 -14.97
C PHE A 618 -8.74 12.93 -13.46
N GLU A 619 -9.68 13.57 -12.77
CA GLU A 619 -9.70 13.72 -11.32
C GLU A 619 -10.99 13.14 -10.75
N ASN A 620 -10.85 12.12 -9.87
CA ASN A 620 -11.96 11.58 -9.11
C ASN A 620 -12.25 12.49 -7.92
N THR A 621 -13.44 13.09 -7.87
CA THR A 621 -13.81 14.04 -6.81
C THR A 621 -14.22 13.36 -5.50
N ALA A 622 -14.39 12.04 -5.49
CA ALA A 622 -14.92 11.28 -4.37
C ALA A 622 -13.92 10.25 -3.78
N GLY A 623 -12.69 10.18 -4.30
CA GLY A 623 -11.66 9.24 -3.82
C GLY A 623 -10.53 9.94 -3.07
N GLY A 624 -9.87 9.20 -2.16
CA GLY A 624 -8.60 9.58 -1.53
C GLY A 624 -7.39 9.07 -2.31
N HIS A 625 -6.25 8.80 -1.62
CA HIS A 625 -5.00 8.35 -2.26
C HIS A 625 -5.12 7.03 -3.05
N ALA A 626 -6.03 6.14 -2.66
CA ALA A 626 -6.32 4.92 -3.43
C ALA A 626 -6.98 5.17 -4.81
N GLY A 627 -7.30 6.42 -5.14
CA GLY A 627 -7.93 6.80 -6.42
C GLY A 627 -9.43 6.57 -6.48
N ALA A 628 -9.99 5.71 -5.63
CA ALA A 628 -11.41 5.36 -5.59
C ALA A 628 -11.82 4.91 -4.18
N ALA A 629 -13.04 5.23 -3.76
CA ALA A 629 -13.56 4.92 -2.44
C ALA A 629 -14.40 3.62 -2.41
N ASP A 630 -14.99 3.23 -3.54
CA ASP A 630 -15.88 2.07 -3.68
C ASP A 630 -15.68 1.34 -5.01
N ASN A 631 -16.35 0.19 -5.18
CA ASN A 631 -16.25 -0.62 -6.40
C ASN A 631 -16.82 0.07 -7.65
N ALA A 632 -17.80 0.98 -7.51
CA ALA A 632 -18.34 1.74 -8.62
C ALA A 632 -17.29 2.71 -9.17
N GLN A 633 -16.57 3.40 -8.27
CA GLN A 633 -15.48 4.29 -8.62
C GLN A 633 -14.28 3.52 -9.18
N VAL A 634 -13.87 2.39 -8.55
CA VAL A 634 -12.81 1.52 -9.07
C VAL A 634 -13.12 1.09 -10.50
N SER A 635 -14.33 0.57 -10.75
CA SER A 635 -14.73 0.11 -12.10
C SER A 635 -14.74 1.23 -13.14
N ARG A 636 -15.11 2.46 -12.75
CA ARG A 636 -15.10 3.64 -13.61
C ARG A 636 -13.68 4.05 -13.98
N VAL A 637 -12.82 4.18 -12.98
CA VAL A 637 -11.43 4.62 -13.18
C VAL A 637 -10.63 3.59 -13.98
N GLU A 638 -10.73 2.31 -13.62
CA GLU A 638 -10.02 1.24 -14.31
C GLU A 638 -10.49 1.08 -15.77
N ALA A 639 -11.80 1.09 -16.02
CA ALA A 639 -12.32 1.02 -17.38
C ALA A 639 -11.84 2.21 -18.23
N LEU A 640 -11.85 3.42 -17.69
CA LEU A 640 -11.32 4.61 -18.35
C LEU A 640 -9.85 4.42 -18.75
N ILE A 641 -9.01 3.98 -17.79
CA ILE A 641 -7.57 3.80 -17.99
C ILE A 641 -7.29 2.77 -19.08
N TYR A 642 -7.89 1.58 -19.00
CA TYR A 642 -7.62 0.52 -19.97
C TYR A 642 -8.12 0.87 -21.37
N LEU A 643 -9.28 1.51 -21.49
CA LEU A 643 -9.77 1.99 -22.80
C LEU A 643 -8.89 3.11 -23.36
N TRP A 644 -8.40 4.01 -22.50
CA TRP A 644 -7.46 5.03 -22.91
C TRP A 644 -6.15 4.41 -23.42
N ILE A 645 -5.61 3.39 -22.73
CA ILE A 645 -4.42 2.65 -23.19
C ILE A 645 -4.70 2.03 -24.57
N ASN A 646 -5.82 1.31 -24.71
CA ASN A 646 -6.21 0.67 -25.97
C ASN A 646 -6.33 1.67 -27.13
N ASP A 647 -6.86 2.88 -26.89
CA ASP A 647 -6.94 3.95 -27.88
C ASP A 647 -5.54 4.45 -28.32
N LYS A 648 -4.52 4.38 -27.44
CA LYS A 648 -3.19 4.93 -27.74
C LYS A 648 -2.20 3.93 -28.34
N ILE A 649 -2.21 2.69 -27.87
CA ILE A 649 -1.24 1.67 -28.33
C ILE A 649 -1.88 0.50 -29.10
N GLY A 650 -3.19 0.56 -29.32
CA GLY A 650 -3.98 -0.48 -29.96
C GLY A 650 -4.53 -1.52 -28.98
N THR A 651 -5.60 -2.19 -29.39
CA THR A 651 -6.12 -3.35 -28.65
C THR A 651 -5.33 -4.60 -29.04
N PRO A 652 -5.08 -5.50 -28.10
CA PRO A 652 -4.40 -6.77 -28.40
C PRO A 652 -5.21 -7.66 -29.37
N LEU A 653 -6.53 -7.65 -29.28
CA LEU A 653 -7.46 -8.33 -30.18
C LEU A 653 -8.17 -7.27 -31.03
N ALA A 654 -7.66 -7.04 -32.24
CA ALA A 654 -8.30 -6.21 -33.27
C ALA A 654 -9.27 -7.07 -34.08
#